data_da5229dca960c2a40185c32215c529c3
#
_entry.id   da5229dca960c2a40185c32215c529c3
#
_cell.length_a   1.000
_cell.length_b   1.000
_cell.length_c   1.000
_cell.angle_alpha   90.00
_cell.angle_beta   90.00
_cell.angle_gamma   90.00
#
_symmetry.space_group_name_H-M   'P 1'
#
loop_
_entity.id
_entity.type
_entity.pdbx_description
1 polymer ?
#
loop_
_entity_poly.entity_id
_entity_poly.type
_entity_poly.pdbx_seq_one_letter_code
_entity_poly.pdbx_strand_id
1 'polypeptide(L)'
;MMIGSLLVTVLLAGSPLKLNGDNISQIVNELTTEEKAALLVGSGAKAFDGVGHTTLYVKGSAGTTHPIERLGIPAIVLADGPAGVRIDDRPCTKFPIGTSLASTWNPSLVEEVGGAIGNEVLEYGVDVLLAPGINIQRNPLCGRNFEYYSEDPLLAGRIAAGYIRGIQSQGVGTSIKHFAANNQELNRLYLDARVPVRALREIYLRNFEIAIKESDPWTVMTSYNYVNGTLAAENHDLATGVLRDDWGYKGVVMTDWAAGLCSDKMVASGNDMIQPGSDEHYNRLVNSMTDGSLPMPVVDTAVARLLRLIVKCPRFKGYEYSNKPNLRHNASVARKAAEEGIVLLKNDAASLPLAPESKIALFGVTSYEFITGGTGAGNVNGSYVIDLKKGLSDAGFGLDKTTDDFYKDCLKYERFNTRRINSKFDKWFVDAERPAEAMPSKAVLEQAAKEADKAVITIGRIFGEGKDRLYQFSYLLSDAEMRLIKGVSTAFHKEGKKLIVVLDVGGIVDMTAWQDMADAIVMSWLPGCEAGHAIASVLSGKETPSGRLPMSIPVSYYDDPTSETMPQLLTDKPVNYSFHRPAPAGVTKRYDIENIDYVNYREGIYCGYRYYTTKKIRTAYPFGFGLSYTDFRYSGMTVEDTGDEYVVNLTVENTGKYSGKEVVQIYVKAPGKDMDKATRELKGFTKTGTIAPGQSQTVEIRIPKPLLASYDEQRSGWATEKGTYSFIAAKNAETPVLARKIRIKDASFTPTGSYLRAEPLFIER
;
A
#
# COMPACT_ATOMS: atom_id res chain seq x y z
N MET A 1 33.83 -7.86 -82.45
CA MET A 1 33.96 -7.11 -81.22
C MET A 1 32.62 -7.19 -80.46
N MET A 2 32.53 -8.11 -79.49
CA MET A 2 31.37 -8.18 -78.61
C MET A 2 31.70 -7.44 -77.33
N ILE A 3 30.92 -6.43 -77.03
CA ILE A 3 31.04 -5.67 -75.79
C ILE A 3 30.08 -6.32 -74.79
N GLY A 4 30.67 -7.06 -73.83
CA GLY A 4 29.91 -7.64 -72.72
C GLY A 4 29.58 -6.55 -71.68
N SER A 5 28.27 -6.34 -71.46
CA SER A 5 27.73 -5.42 -70.46
C SER A 5 27.75 -6.13 -69.09
N LEU A 6 28.60 -5.67 -68.16
CA LEU A 6 28.62 -6.12 -66.78
C LEU A 6 27.48 -5.42 -66.02
N LEU A 7 26.43 -6.17 -65.69
CA LEU A 7 25.41 -5.66 -64.72
C LEU A 7 26.02 -5.75 -63.31
N VAL A 8 26.33 -4.60 -62.74
CA VAL A 8 26.69 -4.48 -61.31
C VAL A 8 25.35 -4.38 -60.56
N THR A 9 24.98 -5.49 -59.94
CA THR A 9 23.83 -5.51 -58.99
C THR A 9 24.29 -4.79 -57.71
N VAL A 10 23.91 -3.54 -57.53
CA VAL A 10 24.09 -2.82 -56.27
C VAL A 10 23.05 -3.40 -55.30
N LEU A 11 23.49 -4.29 -54.42
CA LEU A 11 22.72 -4.65 -53.24
C LEU A 11 22.55 -3.35 -52.38
N LEU A 12 21.40 -2.75 -52.49
CA LEU A 12 20.97 -1.74 -51.52
C LEU A 12 20.92 -2.44 -50.15
N ALA A 13 21.93 -2.24 -49.36
CA ALA A 13 21.91 -2.60 -47.94
C ALA A 13 20.75 -1.79 -47.31
N GLY A 14 19.62 -2.45 -47.09
CA GLY A 14 18.49 -1.87 -46.40
C GLY A 14 18.96 -1.34 -45.04
N SER A 15 18.39 -0.24 -44.58
CA SER A 15 18.67 0.28 -43.24
C SER A 15 18.51 -0.85 -42.23
N PRO A 16 19.43 -1.01 -41.26
CA PRO A 16 19.38 -2.08 -40.29
C PRO A 16 18.03 -2.06 -39.56
N LEU A 17 17.42 -3.22 -39.40
CA LEU A 17 16.13 -3.35 -38.69
C LEU A 17 16.27 -2.82 -37.27
N LYS A 18 15.45 -1.85 -36.89
CA LYS A 18 15.40 -1.26 -35.56
C LYS A 18 13.99 -1.33 -35.03
N LEU A 19 13.86 -1.53 -33.70
CA LEU A 19 12.56 -1.56 -33.02
C LEU A 19 11.82 -0.23 -33.24
N ASN A 20 10.54 -0.36 -33.60
CA ASN A 20 9.53 0.69 -33.55
C ASN A 20 8.19 0.07 -33.11
N GLY A 21 7.16 0.88 -32.90
CA GLY A 21 5.88 0.39 -32.39
C GLY A 21 5.19 -0.64 -33.29
N ASP A 22 5.48 -0.64 -34.62
CA ASP A 22 4.75 -1.44 -35.60
C ASP A 22 5.43 -2.74 -35.99
N ASN A 23 6.74 -2.89 -35.71
CA ASN A 23 7.53 -4.04 -36.18
C ASN A 23 7.90 -5.05 -35.08
N ILE A 24 7.22 -5.07 -33.95
CA ILE A 24 7.55 -5.93 -32.80
C ILE A 24 7.66 -7.40 -33.20
N SER A 25 6.73 -7.94 -34.00
CA SER A 25 6.77 -9.33 -34.44
C SER A 25 7.99 -9.64 -35.31
N GLN A 26 8.45 -8.69 -36.14
CA GLN A 26 9.65 -8.85 -36.93
C GLN A 26 10.90 -8.86 -36.02
N ILE A 27 10.96 -7.96 -35.05
CA ILE A 27 12.04 -7.91 -34.06
C ILE A 27 12.12 -9.21 -33.27
N VAL A 28 10.98 -9.76 -32.80
CA VAL A 28 10.96 -11.04 -32.06
C VAL A 28 11.55 -12.19 -32.90
N ASN A 29 11.28 -12.22 -34.22
CA ASN A 29 11.84 -13.22 -35.13
C ASN A 29 13.34 -13.04 -35.37
N GLU A 30 13.87 -11.83 -35.29
CA GLU A 30 15.29 -11.51 -35.50
C GLU A 30 16.16 -11.71 -34.26
N LEU A 31 15.55 -11.79 -33.07
CA LEU A 31 16.27 -12.04 -31.82
C LEU A 31 16.77 -13.48 -31.75
N THR A 32 18.04 -13.66 -31.35
CA THR A 32 18.59 -14.98 -31.05
C THR A 32 18.02 -15.52 -29.73
N THR A 33 18.21 -16.79 -29.46
CA THR A 33 17.83 -17.45 -28.20
C THR A 33 18.47 -16.73 -27.00
N GLU A 34 19.74 -16.39 -27.11
CA GLU A 34 20.52 -15.68 -26.06
C GLU A 34 19.98 -14.27 -25.84
N GLU A 35 19.62 -13.54 -26.90
CA GLU A 35 19.06 -12.21 -26.80
C GLU A 35 17.64 -12.21 -26.19
N LYS A 36 16.81 -13.20 -26.52
CA LYS A 36 15.50 -13.41 -25.89
C LYS A 36 15.68 -13.66 -24.39
N ALA A 37 16.60 -14.56 -24.01
CA ALA A 37 16.89 -14.82 -22.60
C ALA A 37 17.39 -13.55 -21.88
N ALA A 38 18.29 -12.79 -22.51
CA ALA A 38 18.82 -11.54 -21.94
C ALA A 38 17.72 -10.49 -21.72
N LEU A 39 16.74 -10.36 -22.62
CA LEU A 39 15.62 -9.44 -22.46
C LEU A 39 14.72 -9.82 -21.29
N LEU A 40 14.45 -11.12 -21.08
CA LEU A 40 13.55 -11.61 -20.04
C LEU A 40 14.21 -11.65 -18.64
N VAL A 41 15.54 -11.51 -18.54
CA VAL A 41 16.29 -11.54 -17.29
C VAL A 41 16.86 -10.16 -17.01
N GLY A 42 16.64 -9.63 -15.82
CA GLY A 42 17.22 -8.35 -15.42
C GLY A 42 18.75 -8.33 -15.50
N SER A 43 19.33 -7.16 -15.61
CA SER A 43 20.78 -6.96 -15.72
C SER A 43 21.59 -7.32 -14.47
N GLY A 44 20.94 -7.64 -13.42
CA GLY A 44 21.18 -8.35 -12.20
C GLY A 44 22.43 -8.17 -11.43
N ALA A 45 23.00 -9.30 -11.10
CA ALA A 45 23.99 -9.47 -10.04
C ALA A 45 25.34 -8.75 -10.23
N LYS A 46 25.73 -8.39 -11.44
CA LYS A 46 27.03 -7.70 -11.68
C LYS A 46 27.00 -6.21 -11.35
N ALA A 47 25.81 -5.62 -11.18
CA ALA A 47 25.62 -4.20 -10.90
C ALA A 47 25.14 -3.92 -9.47
N PHE A 48 25.01 -4.95 -8.64
CA PHE A 48 24.43 -4.85 -7.31
C PHE A 48 25.44 -4.40 -6.25
N ASP A 49 25.19 -3.24 -5.69
CA ASP A 49 25.79 -2.77 -4.44
C ASP A 49 24.81 -2.97 -3.27
N GLY A 50 24.11 -4.11 -3.25
CA GLY A 50 23.06 -4.50 -2.31
C GLY A 50 21.76 -4.95 -3.01
N VAL A 51 20.86 -5.58 -2.27
CA VAL A 51 19.54 -6.00 -2.79
C VAL A 51 18.75 -4.79 -3.25
N GLY A 52 18.30 -4.79 -4.52
CA GLY A 52 17.46 -3.72 -5.08
C GLY A 52 18.20 -2.40 -5.38
N HIS A 53 19.49 -2.42 -5.59
CA HIS A 53 20.29 -1.29 -6.03
C HIS A 53 21.08 -1.60 -7.29
N THR A 54 21.08 -0.71 -8.27
CA THR A 54 21.97 -0.75 -9.43
C THR A 54 22.76 0.54 -9.57
N THR A 55 23.94 0.44 -10.15
CA THR A 55 24.75 1.61 -10.57
C THR A 55 24.57 1.95 -12.03
N LEU A 56 23.83 1.11 -12.79
CA LEU A 56 23.59 1.31 -14.23
C LEU A 56 22.51 2.38 -14.45
N TYR A 57 22.77 3.30 -15.36
CA TYR A 57 21.88 4.38 -15.84
C TYR A 57 21.45 5.36 -14.74
N VAL A 58 20.72 4.91 -13.72
CA VAL A 58 20.27 5.72 -12.58
C VAL A 58 20.75 5.04 -11.30
N LYS A 59 21.79 5.60 -10.68
CA LYS A 59 22.38 5.06 -9.46
C LYS A 59 21.34 4.99 -8.33
N GLY A 60 21.27 3.83 -7.68
CA GLY A 60 20.33 3.56 -6.60
C GLY A 60 18.92 3.19 -7.06
N SER A 61 18.68 3.06 -8.37
CA SER A 61 17.47 2.44 -8.88
C SER A 61 17.45 0.93 -8.58
N ALA A 62 16.27 0.31 -8.64
CA ALA A 62 16.09 -1.07 -8.20
C ALA A 62 16.63 -2.10 -9.20
N GLY A 63 16.58 -1.81 -10.50
CA GLY A 63 17.02 -2.72 -11.54
C GLY A 63 16.90 -2.14 -12.94
N THR A 64 17.41 -2.89 -13.92
CA THR A 64 17.32 -2.55 -15.34
C THR A 64 17.16 -3.81 -16.18
N THR A 65 16.72 -3.67 -17.44
CA THR A 65 16.81 -4.72 -18.46
C THR A 65 18.11 -4.62 -19.24
N HIS A 66 18.40 -5.63 -20.08
CA HIS A 66 19.54 -5.60 -21.01
C HIS A 66 19.15 -4.86 -22.31
N PRO A 67 20.02 -4.00 -22.87
CA PRO A 67 19.82 -3.42 -24.19
C PRO A 67 20.21 -4.42 -25.29
N ILE A 68 19.55 -4.32 -26.45
CA ILE A 68 19.98 -5.01 -27.69
C ILE A 68 20.24 -3.95 -28.78
N GLU A 69 21.44 -3.40 -28.74
CA GLU A 69 21.81 -2.21 -29.54
C GLU A 69 21.64 -2.42 -31.05
N ARG A 70 22.00 -3.63 -31.55
CA ARG A 70 21.87 -3.95 -32.98
C ARG A 70 20.41 -3.79 -33.49
N LEU A 71 19.42 -3.99 -32.62
CA LEU A 71 17.99 -3.87 -32.92
C LEU A 71 17.35 -2.59 -32.37
N GLY A 72 18.14 -1.68 -31.80
CA GLY A 72 17.66 -0.42 -31.24
C GLY A 72 16.77 -0.59 -30.00
N ILE A 73 16.95 -1.64 -29.24
CA ILE A 73 16.23 -1.92 -28.00
C ILE A 73 17.04 -1.34 -26.84
N PRO A 74 16.60 -0.25 -26.17
CA PRO A 74 17.27 0.28 -24.99
C PRO A 74 16.97 -0.56 -23.76
N ALA A 75 17.82 -0.44 -22.73
CA ALA A 75 17.47 -0.84 -21.39
C ALA A 75 16.38 0.07 -20.82
N ILE A 76 15.52 -0.44 -19.94
CA ILE A 76 14.61 0.35 -19.13
C ILE A 76 15.05 0.33 -17.67
N VAL A 77 14.72 1.37 -16.92
CA VAL A 77 15.11 1.57 -15.53
C VAL A 77 13.90 1.42 -14.61
N LEU A 78 14.06 0.60 -13.57
CA LEU A 78 13.06 0.31 -12.56
C LEU A 78 13.50 0.92 -11.21
N ALA A 79 12.61 1.59 -10.49
CA ALA A 79 12.91 2.11 -9.15
C ALA A 79 11.81 1.77 -8.15
N ASP A 80 12.18 1.54 -6.91
CA ASP A 80 11.24 1.42 -5.81
C ASP A 80 10.54 2.75 -5.52
N GLY A 81 9.37 2.68 -4.86
CA GLY A 81 8.74 3.91 -4.44
C GLY A 81 7.27 3.91 -4.05
N PRO A 82 6.77 3.05 -3.14
CA PRO A 82 5.37 3.13 -2.71
C PRO A 82 5.02 4.43 -1.97
N ALA A 83 6.00 5.12 -1.38
CA ALA A 83 5.82 6.41 -0.70
C ALA A 83 6.62 7.57 -1.34
N GLY A 84 6.94 7.46 -2.64
CA GLY A 84 7.78 8.37 -3.42
C GLY A 84 8.97 7.65 -4.04
N VAL A 85 9.62 8.26 -5.02
CA VAL A 85 10.72 7.63 -5.76
C VAL A 85 11.89 7.32 -4.83
N ARG A 86 12.41 6.10 -4.91
CA ARG A 86 13.58 5.68 -4.17
C ARG A 86 14.77 5.48 -5.09
N ILE A 87 15.69 6.41 -5.02
CA ILE A 87 16.99 6.41 -5.70
C ILE A 87 18.04 7.01 -4.77
N ASP A 88 19.30 6.62 -4.93
CA ASP A 88 20.38 7.17 -4.12
C ASP A 88 20.83 8.57 -4.59
N ASP A 89 21.46 9.30 -3.67
CA ASP A 89 22.16 10.56 -3.93
C ASP A 89 21.31 11.68 -4.57
N ARG A 90 19.98 11.54 -4.57
CA ARG A 90 19.06 12.56 -5.10
C ARG A 90 17.96 12.87 -4.11
N PRO A 91 17.63 14.16 -3.92
CA PRO A 91 16.53 14.56 -3.06
C PRO A 91 15.20 14.16 -3.69
N CYS A 92 14.41 13.37 -2.99
CA CYS A 92 13.06 12.98 -3.41
C CYS A 92 12.03 13.47 -2.39
N THR A 93 10.80 13.62 -2.80
CA THR A 93 9.70 13.94 -1.90
C THR A 93 9.24 12.69 -1.16
N LYS A 94 9.23 12.73 0.17
CA LYS A 94 8.53 11.71 0.97
C LYS A 94 7.05 12.05 1.02
N PHE A 95 6.24 11.25 0.35
CA PHE A 95 4.79 11.34 0.41
C PHE A 95 4.24 10.58 1.62
N PRO A 96 2.97 10.83 2.02
CA PRO A 96 2.29 9.99 2.99
C PRO A 96 2.28 8.52 2.56
N ILE A 97 2.39 7.61 3.53
CA ILE A 97 2.35 6.17 3.29
C ILE A 97 1.00 5.70 2.73
N GLY A 98 0.96 4.48 2.14
CA GLY A 98 -0.24 3.91 1.54
C GLY A 98 -1.48 3.93 2.44
N THR A 99 -1.33 3.56 3.71
CA THR A 99 -2.40 3.63 4.71
C THR A 99 -2.94 5.04 4.90
N SER A 100 -2.07 6.06 4.93
CA SER A 100 -2.48 7.48 5.01
C SER A 100 -3.23 7.94 3.76
N LEU A 101 -2.74 7.55 2.57
CA LEU A 101 -3.42 7.83 1.31
C LEU A 101 -4.81 7.17 1.26
N ALA A 102 -4.94 5.94 1.72
CA ALA A 102 -6.23 5.27 1.80
C ALA A 102 -7.19 5.93 2.80
N SER A 103 -6.66 6.50 3.91
CA SER A 103 -7.45 7.23 4.89
C SER A 103 -8.08 8.51 4.34
N THR A 104 -7.59 9.02 3.20
CA THR A 104 -8.25 10.15 2.51
C THR A 104 -9.61 9.78 1.95
N TRP A 105 -9.84 8.51 1.58
CA TRP A 105 -11.02 8.05 0.83
C TRP A 105 -11.29 8.89 -0.43
N ASN A 106 -10.22 9.43 -1.04
CA ASN A 106 -10.29 10.39 -2.14
C ASN A 106 -9.38 9.95 -3.30
N PRO A 107 -9.86 9.07 -4.19
CA PRO A 107 -9.08 8.62 -5.34
C PRO A 107 -8.53 9.75 -6.23
N SER A 108 -9.28 10.86 -6.35
CA SER A 108 -8.83 12.00 -7.15
C SER A 108 -7.63 12.73 -6.54
N LEU A 109 -7.60 12.90 -5.21
CA LEU A 109 -6.42 13.45 -4.54
C LEU A 109 -5.22 12.50 -4.65
N VAL A 110 -5.46 11.19 -4.57
CA VAL A 110 -4.39 10.20 -4.72
C VAL A 110 -3.88 10.16 -6.18
N GLU A 111 -4.72 10.48 -7.15
CA GLU A 111 -4.30 10.69 -8.54
C GLU A 111 -3.38 11.93 -8.69
N GLU A 112 -3.68 13.04 -7.99
CA GLU A 112 -2.79 14.22 -7.90
C GLU A 112 -1.43 13.83 -7.26
N VAL A 113 -1.44 13.03 -6.18
CA VAL A 113 -0.22 12.48 -5.56
C VAL A 113 0.56 11.64 -6.56
N GLY A 114 -0.13 10.74 -7.28
CA GLY A 114 0.47 9.93 -8.35
C GLY A 114 1.14 10.80 -9.41
N GLY A 115 0.50 11.88 -9.85
CA GLY A 115 1.08 12.84 -10.81
C GLY A 115 2.38 13.50 -10.31
N ALA A 116 2.41 13.88 -9.04
CA ALA A 116 3.59 14.47 -8.41
C ALA A 116 4.75 13.45 -8.30
N ILE A 117 4.45 12.20 -7.91
CA ILE A 117 5.44 11.12 -7.89
C ILE A 117 5.94 10.80 -9.31
N GLY A 118 5.02 10.70 -10.28
CA GLY A 118 5.34 10.44 -11.69
C GLY A 118 6.26 11.51 -12.31
N ASN A 119 6.13 12.77 -11.89
CA ASN A 119 7.05 13.84 -12.27
C ASN A 119 8.50 13.56 -11.79
N GLU A 120 8.67 13.08 -10.56
CA GLU A 120 10.01 12.70 -10.07
C GLU A 120 10.54 11.47 -10.80
N VAL A 121 9.69 10.47 -11.05
CA VAL A 121 10.05 9.27 -11.84
C VAL A 121 10.58 9.65 -13.21
N LEU A 122 9.83 10.49 -13.94
CA LEU A 122 10.18 10.95 -15.27
C LEU A 122 11.50 11.73 -15.26
N GLU A 123 11.58 12.78 -14.43
CA GLU A 123 12.70 13.71 -14.45
C GLU A 123 14.01 13.10 -13.93
N TYR A 124 13.94 12.03 -13.15
CA TYR A 124 15.11 11.29 -12.70
C TYR A 124 15.51 10.13 -13.63
N GLY A 125 14.83 9.97 -14.76
CA GLY A 125 15.17 9.00 -15.80
C GLY A 125 14.82 7.56 -15.47
N VAL A 126 13.80 7.36 -14.65
CA VAL A 126 13.19 6.06 -14.34
C VAL A 126 12.03 5.81 -15.29
N ASP A 127 11.92 4.61 -15.82
CA ASP A 127 10.88 4.24 -16.79
C ASP A 127 9.64 3.61 -16.12
N VAL A 128 9.83 2.82 -15.04
CA VAL A 128 8.76 2.15 -14.29
C VAL A 128 9.00 2.26 -12.79
N LEU A 129 7.99 2.75 -12.06
CA LEU A 129 7.98 2.75 -10.60
C LEU A 129 7.39 1.43 -10.08
N LEU A 130 8.06 0.77 -9.13
CA LEU A 130 7.65 -0.48 -8.49
C LEU A 130 6.64 -0.19 -7.36
N ALA A 131 5.49 0.31 -7.75
CA ALA A 131 4.39 0.75 -6.91
C ALA A 131 3.07 0.76 -7.70
N PRO A 132 1.90 0.75 -7.01
CA PRO A 132 1.69 0.68 -5.57
C PRO A 132 1.73 -0.74 -5.01
N GLY A 133 2.03 -0.88 -3.70
CA GLY A 133 1.77 -2.10 -2.95
C GLY A 133 0.32 -2.10 -2.46
N ILE A 134 -0.46 -3.16 -2.76
CA ILE A 134 -1.90 -3.14 -2.48
C ILE A 134 -2.43 -4.40 -1.79
N ASN A 135 -1.57 -5.23 -1.24
CA ASN A 135 -2.05 -6.41 -0.49
C ASN A 135 -3.03 -5.99 0.60
N ILE A 136 -3.97 -6.87 0.90
CA ILE A 136 -4.97 -6.60 1.96
C ILE A 136 -4.28 -6.54 3.31
N GLN A 137 -4.62 -5.56 4.15
CA GLN A 137 -4.18 -5.49 5.53
C GLN A 137 -4.93 -6.54 6.36
N ARG A 138 -4.44 -7.79 6.27
CA ARG A 138 -5.08 -8.97 6.85
C ARG A 138 -4.94 -9.03 8.37
N ASN A 139 -3.73 -8.77 8.88
CA ASN A 139 -3.42 -8.80 10.30
C ASN A 139 -2.65 -7.54 10.71
N PRO A 140 -2.94 -6.96 11.89
CA PRO A 140 -2.25 -5.76 12.37
C PRO A 140 -0.74 -5.86 12.50
N LEU A 141 -0.19 -7.07 12.64
CA LEU A 141 1.24 -7.28 12.85
C LEU A 141 2.05 -7.39 11.55
N CYS A 142 1.42 -7.46 10.37
CA CYS A 142 2.17 -7.50 9.12
C CYS A 142 3.03 -6.25 8.95
N GLY A 143 4.34 -6.44 8.75
CA GLY A 143 5.32 -5.36 8.70
C GLY A 143 5.12 -4.38 7.55
N ARG A 144 4.58 -4.84 6.41
CA ARG A 144 4.33 -4.03 5.21
C ARG A 144 2.96 -3.34 5.18
N ASN A 145 2.14 -3.44 6.22
CA ASN A 145 0.84 -2.74 6.26
C ASN A 145 0.96 -1.23 6.02
N PHE A 146 2.07 -0.60 6.37
CA PHE A 146 2.27 0.84 6.16
C PHE A 146 2.18 1.25 4.69
N GLU A 147 2.65 0.41 3.76
CA GLU A 147 2.61 0.69 2.32
C GLU A 147 1.35 0.14 1.64
N TYR A 148 0.58 -0.73 2.32
CA TYR A 148 -0.70 -1.24 1.86
C TYR A 148 -1.83 -0.29 2.21
N TYR A 149 -2.97 -0.42 1.51
CA TYR A 149 -4.02 0.59 1.61
C TYR A 149 -5.10 0.26 2.64
N SER A 150 -5.67 -0.94 2.62
CA SER A 150 -6.88 -1.24 3.40
C SER A 150 -7.10 -2.73 3.67
N GLU A 151 -7.96 -3.03 4.66
CA GLU A 151 -8.58 -4.34 4.84
C GLU A 151 -9.72 -4.61 3.83
N ASP A 152 -10.20 -3.56 3.14
CA ASP A 152 -11.28 -3.65 2.16
C ASP A 152 -10.76 -3.59 0.71
N PRO A 153 -11.09 -4.59 -0.13
CA PRO A 153 -10.58 -4.65 -1.50
C PRO A 153 -11.11 -3.54 -2.42
N LEU A 154 -12.33 -3.01 -2.19
CA LEU A 154 -12.85 -1.91 -3.01
C LEU A 154 -12.12 -0.60 -2.72
N LEU A 155 -11.93 -0.29 -1.44
CA LEU A 155 -11.17 0.90 -1.05
C LEU A 155 -9.73 0.80 -1.55
N ALA A 156 -9.04 -0.32 -1.28
CA ALA A 156 -7.67 -0.55 -1.71
C ALA A 156 -7.53 -0.44 -3.24
N GLY A 157 -8.40 -1.08 -4.00
CA GLY A 157 -8.36 -1.09 -5.46
C GLY A 157 -8.60 0.29 -6.07
N ARG A 158 -9.58 1.06 -5.60
CA ARG A 158 -9.89 2.40 -6.14
C ARG A 158 -8.84 3.45 -5.80
N ILE A 159 -8.31 3.42 -4.58
CA ILE A 159 -7.20 4.30 -4.20
C ILE A 159 -5.96 3.99 -5.05
N ALA A 160 -5.65 2.70 -5.23
CA ALA A 160 -4.55 2.27 -6.10
C ALA A 160 -4.76 2.69 -7.56
N ALA A 161 -5.98 2.58 -8.08
CA ALA A 161 -6.29 3.02 -9.45
C ALA A 161 -6.01 4.51 -9.65
N GLY A 162 -6.37 5.37 -8.68
CA GLY A 162 -6.01 6.79 -8.69
C GLY A 162 -4.50 7.00 -8.73
N TYR A 163 -3.77 6.33 -7.82
CA TYR A 163 -2.30 6.40 -7.77
C TYR A 163 -1.64 6.02 -9.11
N ILE A 164 -2.09 4.90 -9.71
CA ILE A 164 -1.57 4.40 -10.99
C ILE A 164 -1.86 5.39 -12.12
N ARG A 165 -3.11 5.89 -12.27
CA ARG A 165 -3.45 6.86 -13.31
C ARG A 165 -2.62 8.13 -13.20
N GLY A 166 -2.43 8.63 -11.98
CA GLY A 166 -1.62 9.82 -11.74
C GLY A 166 -0.18 9.64 -12.21
N ILE A 167 0.49 8.54 -11.84
CA ILE A 167 1.87 8.26 -12.27
C ILE A 167 1.94 8.09 -13.79
N GLN A 168 1.06 7.27 -14.35
CA GLN A 168 1.08 6.98 -15.78
C GLN A 168 0.71 8.20 -16.66
N SER A 169 0.01 9.19 -16.11
CA SER A 169 -0.27 10.47 -16.79
C SER A 169 1.01 11.27 -17.13
N GLN A 170 2.10 10.98 -16.42
CA GLN A 170 3.41 11.57 -16.67
C GLN A 170 4.23 10.83 -17.74
N GLY A 171 3.66 9.75 -18.32
CA GLY A 171 4.31 8.96 -19.38
C GLY A 171 5.31 7.93 -18.87
N VAL A 172 5.30 7.62 -17.60
CA VAL A 172 6.10 6.55 -16.95
C VAL A 172 5.19 5.42 -16.48
N GLY A 173 5.74 4.22 -16.28
CA GLY A 173 4.98 3.03 -15.89
C GLY A 173 4.86 2.84 -14.39
N THR A 174 3.93 1.97 -14.00
CA THR A 174 3.77 1.47 -12.62
C THR A 174 3.86 -0.05 -12.61
N SER A 175 4.25 -0.61 -11.47
CA SER A 175 4.17 -2.04 -11.19
C SER A 175 3.34 -2.30 -9.95
N ILE A 176 2.08 -2.65 -10.14
CA ILE A 176 1.19 -2.99 -9.03
C ILE A 176 1.65 -4.29 -8.36
N LYS A 177 1.71 -4.31 -7.01
CA LYS A 177 2.35 -5.39 -6.25
C LYS A 177 1.68 -5.65 -4.90
N HIS A 178 1.87 -6.80 -4.26
CA HIS A 178 2.57 -8.01 -4.71
C HIS A 178 1.53 -9.08 -5.02
N PHE A 179 1.48 -9.55 -6.24
CA PHE A 179 0.43 -10.46 -6.74
C PHE A 179 0.80 -11.92 -6.52
N ALA A 180 0.25 -12.65 -5.46
CA ALA A 180 -0.74 -12.19 -4.52
C ALA A 180 -0.52 -12.78 -3.11
N ALA A 181 -1.37 -12.34 -2.17
CA ALA A 181 -1.45 -12.90 -0.81
C ALA A 181 -0.14 -12.80 0.01
N ASN A 182 0.70 -11.78 -0.21
CA ASN A 182 1.85 -11.48 0.64
C ASN A 182 1.38 -10.66 1.86
N ASN A 183 0.84 -11.34 2.87
CA ASN A 183 0.23 -10.72 4.06
C ASN A 183 1.02 -10.98 5.34
N GLN A 184 2.26 -11.48 5.22
CA GLN A 184 3.20 -11.79 6.28
C GLN A 184 4.63 -11.66 5.76
N GLU A 185 5.52 -11.07 6.55
CA GLU A 185 6.93 -10.89 6.19
C GLU A 185 7.81 -12.02 6.71
N LEU A 186 7.45 -12.60 7.84
CA LEU A 186 8.18 -13.72 8.41
C LEU A 186 8.20 -14.89 7.43
N ASN A 187 9.40 -15.33 7.07
CA ASN A 187 9.66 -16.45 6.15
C ASN A 187 9.00 -16.30 4.75
N ARG A 188 8.73 -15.08 4.29
CA ARG A 188 7.94 -14.77 3.09
C ARG A 188 8.39 -15.48 1.80
N LEU A 189 9.68 -15.83 1.67
CA LEU A 189 10.20 -16.55 0.50
C LEU A 189 9.77 -18.03 0.44
N TYR A 190 9.37 -18.60 1.57
CA TYR A 190 9.04 -20.03 1.70
C TYR A 190 7.65 -20.28 2.28
N LEU A 191 6.97 -19.23 2.74
CA LEU A 191 5.65 -19.30 3.32
C LEU A 191 4.60 -19.69 2.27
N ASP A 192 3.81 -20.71 2.55
CA ASP A 192 2.64 -21.07 1.76
C ASP A 192 1.37 -20.41 2.33
N ALA A 193 0.86 -19.39 1.64
CA ALA A 193 -0.43 -18.79 1.93
C ALA A 193 -1.54 -19.71 1.41
N ARG A 194 -2.15 -20.48 2.32
CA ARG A 194 -3.26 -21.39 2.01
C ARG A 194 -4.58 -20.67 2.17
N VAL A 195 -5.13 -20.27 1.04
CA VAL A 195 -6.29 -19.39 0.98
C VAL A 195 -7.44 -20.11 0.28
N PRO A 196 -8.64 -20.24 0.91
CA PRO A 196 -9.82 -20.74 0.22
C PRO A 196 -10.07 -19.96 -1.08
N VAL A 197 -10.41 -20.65 -2.17
CA VAL A 197 -10.53 -20.03 -3.50
C VAL A 197 -11.48 -18.84 -3.49
N ARG A 198 -12.62 -18.96 -2.80
CA ARG A 198 -13.57 -17.89 -2.64
C ARG A 198 -12.97 -16.65 -1.97
N ALA A 199 -12.27 -16.85 -0.84
CA ALA A 199 -11.59 -15.76 -0.14
C ALA A 199 -10.50 -15.13 -1.01
N LEU A 200 -9.74 -15.96 -1.74
CA LEU A 200 -8.73 -15.49 -2.67
C LEU A 200 -9.34 -14.58 -3.74
N ARG A 201 -10.48 -14.99 -4.36
CA ARG A 201 -11.18 -14.22 -5.39
C ARG A 201 -11.91 -12.98 -4.85
N GLU A 202 -12.60 -13.07 -3.71
CA GLU A 202 -13.42 -11.99 -3.18
C GLU A 202 -12.62 -10.92 -2.40
N ILE A 203 -11.47 -11.30 -1.82
CA ILE A 203 -10.68 -10.43 -0.91
C ILE A 203 -9.28 -10.16 -1.46
N TYR A 204 -8.43 -11.20 -1.61
CA TYR A 204 -6.98 -11.03 -1.83
C TYR A 204 -6.59 -10.77 -3.29
N LEU A 205 -7.46 -11.04 -4.26
CA LEU A 205 -7.30 -10.72 -5.68
C LEU A 205 -8.22 -9.59 -6.13
N ARG A 206 -9.31 -9.32 -5.39
CA ARG A 206 -10.34 -8.36 -5.82
C ARG A 206 -9.82 -6.93 -5.92
N ASN A 207 -8.96 -6.52 -5.01
CA ASN A 207 -8.30 -5.21 -5.05
C ASN A 207 -7.41 -5.05 -6.28
N PHE A 208 -6.68 -6.10 -6.68
CA PHE A 208 -5.90 -6.10 -7.92
C PHE A 208 -6.81 -6.03 -9.15
N GLU A 209 -7.88 -6.82 -9.19
CA GLU A 209 -8.84 -6.81 -10.30
C GLU A 209 -9.43 -5.41 -10.51
N ILE A 210 -9.87 -4.75 -9.43
CA ILE A 210 -10.43 -3.39 -9.48
C ILE A 210 -9.38 -2.40 -9.99
N ALA A 211 -8.17 -2.41 -9.40
CA ALA A 211 -7.11 -1.49 -9.79
C ALA A 211 -6.69 -1.68 -11.25
N ILE A 212 -6.53 -2.93 -11.70
CA ILE A 212 -6.14 -3.26 -13.07
C ILE A 212 -7.20 -2.80 -14.07
N LYS A 213 -8.48 -3.09 -13.81
CA LYS A 213 -9.58 -2.72 -14.71
C LYS A 213 -9.85 -1.21 -14.76
N GLU A 214 -9.60 -0.50 -13.64
CA GLU A 214 -9.85 0.95 -13.56
C GLU A 214 -8.64 1.82 -13.99
N SER A 215 -7.42 1.25 -14.15
CA SER A 215 -6.20 2.04 -14.41
C SER A 215 -5.21 1.47 -15.42
N ASP A 216 -5.36 0.23 -15.85
CA ASP A 216 -4.46 -0.47 -16.80
C ASP A 216 -2.96 -0.26 -16.49
N PRO A 217 -2.46 -0.75 -15.33
CA PRO A 217 -1.05 -0.61 -14.96
C PRO A 217 -0.14 -1.24 -16.03
N TRP A 218 1.00 -0.61 -16.33
CA TRP A 218 1.90 -1.14 -17.35
C TRP A 218 2.50 -2.48 -16.96
N THR A 219 2.72 -2.70 -15.66
CA THR A 219 3.26 -3.96 -15.16
C THR A 219 2.57 -4.42 -13.87
N VAL A 220 2.63 -5.73 -13.62
CA VAL A 220 2.21 -6.40 -12.38
C VAL A 220 3.40 -7.18 -11.84
N MET A 221 3.63 -7.12 -10.53
CA MET A 221 4.71 -7.86 -9.87
C MET A 221 4.16 -9.03 -9.06
N THR A 222 4.62 -10.26 -9.35
CA THR A 222 4.28 -11.45 -8.56
C THR A 222 4.98 -11.43 -7.20
N SER A 223 4.34 -11.99 -6.18
CA SER A 223 4.83 -11.99 -4.81
C SER A 223 5.90 -13.07 -4.54
N TYR A 224 6.53 -12.98 -3.38
CA TYR A 224 7.56 -13.94 -2.93
C TYR A 224 7.00 -15.31 -2.56
N ASN A 225 5.83 -15.33 -1.92
CA ASN A 225 5.29 -16.48 -1.21
C ASN A 225 4.68 -17.53 -2.15
N TYR A 226 4.47 -18.71 -1.60
CA TYR A 226 3.59 -19.71 -2.23
C TYR A 226 2.14 -19.30 -2.05
N VAL A 227 1.31 -19.63 -3.01
CA VAL A 227 -0.15 -19.53 -2.96
C VAL A 227 -0.73 -20.91 -3.25
N ASN A 228 -1.38 -21.50 -2.26
CA ASN A 228 -1.96 -22.83 -2.37
C ASN A 228 -0.96 -23.87 -2.93
N GLY A 229 0.26 -23.86 -2.39
CA GLY A 229 1.29 -24.83 -2.71
C GLY A 229 2.18 -24.53 -3.91
N THR A 230 1.97 -23.43 -4.65
CA THR A 230 2.79 -23.04 -5.80
C THR A 230 3.36 -21.65 -5.59
N LEU A 231 4.68 -21.46 -5.87
CA LEU A 231 5.30 -20.12 -5.83
C LEU A 231 4.56 -19.16 -6.73
N ALA A 232 4.20 -17.97 -6.25
CA ALA A 232 3.45 -17.00 -7.03
C ALA A 232 4.11 -16.68 -8.36
N ALA A 233 5.44 -16.59 -8.41
CA ALA A 233 6.20 -16.37 -9.64
C ALA A 233 6.20 -17.58 -10.61
N GLU A 234 5.85 -18.79 -10.15
CA GLU A 234 5.79 -20.01 -10.96
C GLU A 234 4.33 -20.52 -11.11
N ASN A 235 3.34 -19.72 -10.72
CA ASN A 235 1.94 -20.11 -10.66
C ASN A 235 1.19 -19.69 -11.93
N HIS A 236 1.03 -20.64 -12.86
CA HIS A 236 0.31 -20.43 -14.12
C HIS A 236 -1.15 -20.04 -13.90
N ASP A 237 -1.84 -20.66 -12.95
CA ASP A 237 -3.24 -20.34 -12.65
C ASP A 237 -3.40 -18.88 -12.22
N LEU A 238 -2.41 -18.37 -11.47
CA LEU A 238 -2.41 -16.99 -10.99
C LEU A 238 -2.04 -16.01 -12.10
N ALA A 239 -0.86 -16.19 -12.74
CA ALA A 239 -0.29 -15.22 -13.67
C ALA A 239 -0.90 -15.28 -15.07
N THR A 240 -1.34 -16.45 -15.53
CA THR A 240 -2.02 -16.63 -16.82
C THR A 240 -3.51 -16.78 -16.63
N GLY A 241 -3.97 -17.78 -15.89
CA GLY A 241 -5.38 -18.09 -15.74
C GLY A 241 -6.21 -16.92 -15.21
N VAL A 242 -5.89 -16.43 -14.04
CA VAL A 242 -6.66 -15.33 -13.43
C VAL A 242 -6.36 -13.99 -14.07
N LEU A 243 -5.07 -13.63 -14.14
CA LEU A 243 -4.68 -12.28 -14.56
C LEU A 243 -4.93 -12.03 -16.05
N ARG A 244 -4.59 -12.99 -16.92
CA ARG A 244 -4.69 -12.82 -18.37
C ARG A 244 -5.99 -13.34 -18.96
N ASP A 245 -6.38 -14.58 -18.61
CA ASP A 245 -7.56 -15.20 -19.24
C ASP A 245 -8.86 -14.65 -18.64
N ASP A 246 -9.00 -14.59 -17.29
CA ASP A 246 -10.23 -14.09 -16.65
C ASP A 246 -10.33 -12.55 -16.70
N TRP A 247 -9.23 -11.83 -16.46
CA TRP A 247 -9.26 -10.35 -16.39
C TRP A 247 -8.85 -9.65 -17.68
N GLY A 248 -8.23 -10.37 -18.62
CA GLY A 248 -7.84 -9.84 -19.92
C GLY A 248 -6.59 -8.94 -19.88
N TYR A 249 -5.77 -9.01 -18.84
CA TYR A 249 -4.58 -8.17 -18.71
C TYR A 249 -3.55 -8.41 -19.82
N LYS A 250 -3.06 -7.34 -20.44
CA LYS A 250 -2.16 -7.36 -21.61
C LYS A 250 -0.74 -6.84 -21.29
N GLY A 251 -0.53 -6.26 -20.12
CA GLY A 251 0.74 -5.69 -19.73
C GLY A 251 1.80 -6.75 -19.35
N VAL A 252 2.96 -6.27 -18.90
CA VAL A 252 4.08 -7.10 -18.47
C VAL A 252 3.85 -7.62 -17.06
N VAL A 253 4.17 -8.88 -16.82
CA VAL A 253 4.27 -9.46 -15.48
C VAL A 253 5.73 -9.63 -15.14
N MET A 254 6.17 -9.11 -14.01
CA MET A 254 7.53 -9.28 -13.50
C MET A 254 7.54 -10.04 -12.18
N THR A 255 8.65 -10.67 -11.86
CA THR A 255 8.86 -11.24 -10.52
C THR A 255 9.23 -10.15 -9.52
N ASP A 256 8.95 -10.36 -8.24
CA ASP A 256 9.64 -9.63 -7.18
C ASP A 256 11.13 -10.03 -7.16
N TRP A 257 11.97 -9.26 -6.45
CA TRP A 257 13.43 -9.40 -6.44
C TRP A 257 13.85 -10.72 -5.80
N ALA A 258 14.40 -11.62 -6.64
CA ALA A 258 14.76 -12.99 -6.28
C ALA A 258 13.57 -13.87 -5.85
N ALA A 259 12.35 -13.54 -6.30
CA ALA A 259 11.18 -14.43 -6.16
C ALA A 259 11.23 -15.57 -7.19
N GLY A 260 10.76 -16.75 -6.79
CA GLY A 260 10.79 -17.94 -7.64
C GLY A 260 12.12 -18.68 -7.58
N LEU A 261 12.17 -19.88 -8.17
CA LEU A 261 13.34 -20.76 -8.18
C LEU A 261 13.80 -21.10 -9.60
N CYS A 262 12.86 -21.23 -10.54
CA CYS A 262 13.10 -21.81 -11.85
C CYS A 262 12.66 -20.82 -12.95
N SER A 263 13.59 -20.15 -13.61
CA SER A 263 13.29 -19.12 -14.62
C SER A 263 12.47 -19.65 -15.80
N ASP A 264 12.66 -20.87 -16.22
CA ASP A 264 11.82 -21.54 -17.24
C ASP A 264 10.37 -21.68 -16.78
N LYS A 265 10.14 -22.08 -15.52
CA LYS A 265 8.80 -22.17 -14.96
C LYS A 265 8.17 -20.78 -14.75
N MET A 266 8.95 -19.78 -14.39
CA MET A 266 8.47 -18.39 -14.27
C MET A 266 7.95 -17.88 -15.61
N VAL A 267 8.71 -18.08 -16.70
CA VAL A 267 8.26 -17.69 -18.05
C VAL A 267 7.08 -18.52 -18.51
N ALA A 268 7.11 -19.83 -18.28
CA ALA A 268 5.98 -20.73 -18.62
C ALA A 268 4.70 -20.38 -17.86
N SER A 269 4.78 -19.83 -16.65
CA SER A 269 3.62 -19.40 -15.88
C SER A 269 3.03 -18.07 -16.35
N GLY A 270 3.78 -17.26 -17.11
CA GLY A 270 3.31 -16.00 -17.66
C GLY A 270 4.06 -14.76 -17.17
N ASN A 271 5.19 -14.92 -16.44
CA ASN A 271 6.09 -13.80 -16.18
C ASN A 271 6.89 -13.45 -17.45
N ASP A 272 7.03 -12.17 -17.70
CA ASP A 272 7.70 -11.62 -18.87
C ASP A 272 9.06 -10.96 -18.50
N MET A 273 9.35 -10.83 -17.20
CA MET A 273 10.58 -10.20 -16.70
C MET A 273 10.97 -10.78 -15.35
N ILE A 274 12.17 -11.32 -15.24
CA ILE A 274 12.73 -11.93 -14.02
C ILE A 274 13.69 -10.95 -13.37
N GLN A 275 13.39 -10.50 -12.15
CA GLN A 275 14.19 -9.52 -11.44
C GLN A 275 14.80 -10.12 -10.14
N PRO A 276 16.00 -9.71 -9.75
CA PRO A 276 16.93 -8.79 -10.42
C PRO A 276 17.68 -9.45 -11.61
N GLY A 277 17.49 -10.74 -11.81
CA GLY A 277 18.23 -11.56 -12.76
C GLY A 277 19.54 -12.12 -12.19
N SER A 278 20.02 -13.21 -12.80
CA SER A 278 21.31 -13.84 -12.50
C SER A 278 21.81 -14.64 -13.71
N ASP A 279 23.11 -14.95 -13.71
CA ASP A 279 23.68 -15.85 -14.73
C ASP A 279 23.02 -17.24 -14.70
N GLU A 280 22.56 -17.70 -13.53
CA GLU A 280 21.83 -18.97 -13.39
C GLU A 280 20.45 -18.91 -14.11
N HIS A 281 19.68 -17.84 -13.87
CA HIS A 281 18.40 -17.63 -14.54
C HIS A 281 18.57 -17.55 -16.07
N TYR A 282 19.56 -16.80 -16.53
CA TYR A 282 19.88 -16.66 -17.94
C TYR A 282 20.25 -18.01 -18.59
N ASN A 283 21.22 -18.74 -18.01
CA ASN A 283 21.67 -20.01 -18.55
C ASN A 283 20.55 -21.05 -18.55
N ARG A 284 19.70 -21.07 -17.52
CA ARG A 284 18.56 -21.97 -17.46
C ARG A 284 17.55 -21.70 -18.57
N LEU A 285 17.23 -20.42 -18.86
CA LEU A 285 16.36 -20.08 -19.99
C LEU A 285 16.96 -20.50 -21.33
N VAL A 286 18.24 -20.20 -21.59
CA VAL A 286 18.92 -20.59 -22.82
C VAL A 286 18.87 -22.12 -23.01
N ASN A 287 19.18 -22.89 -21.95
CA ASN A 287 19.15 -24.35 -22.01
C ASN A 287 17.74 -24.88 -22.27
N SER A 288 16.73 -24.39 -21.54
CA SER A 288 15.33 -24.84 -21.68
C SER A 288 14.71 -24.48 -23.04
N MET A 289 15.12 -23.37 -23.66
CA MET A 289 14.75 -23.04 -25.04
C MET A 289 15.45 -23.95 -26.05
N THR A 290 16.72 -24.28 -25.81
CA THR A 290 17.54 -25.09 -26.71
C THR A 290 17.12 -26.55 -26.71
N ASP A 291 16.80 -27.12 -25.55
CA ASP A 291 16.33 -28.51 -25.43
C ASP A 291 14.81 -28.67 -25.68
N GLY A 292 14.10 -27.56 -25.85
CA GLY A 292 12.67 -27.54 -26.17
C GLY A 292 11.73 -27.76 -24.97
N SER A 293 12.27 -27.85 -23.72
CA SER A 293 11.45 -27.96 -22.51
C SER A 293 10.65 -26.68 -22.22
N LEU A 294 11.12 -25.51 -22.66
CA LEU A 294 10.37 -24.25 -22.71
C LEU A 294 10.05 -23.92 -24.17
N PRO A 295 8.76 -24.02 -24.59
CA PRO A 295 8.35 -23.79 -25.97
C PRO A 295 8.63 -22.36 -26.44
N MET A 296 9.28 -22.19 -27.60
CA MET A 296 9.61 -20.88 -28.16
C MET A 296 8.43 -19.93 -28.30
N PRO A 297 7.20 -20.34 -28.68
CA PRO A 297 6.04 -19.44 -28.76
C PRO A 297 5.67 -18.80 -27.42
N VAL A 298 5.95 -19.44 -26.28
CA VAL A 298 5.75 -18.88 -24.94
C VAL A 298 6.75 -17.75 -24.70
N VAL A 299 8.01 -18.01 -25.03
CA VAL A 299 9.10 -17.02 -24.93
C VAL A 299 8.84 -15.82 -25.85
N ASP A 300 8.48 -16.06 -27.10
CA ASP A 300 8.16 -15.02 -28.09
C ASP A 300 7.03 -14.12 -27.61
N THR A 301 6.04 -14.71 -26.98
CA THR A 301 4.92 -13.96 -26.39
C THR A 301 5.38 -13.06 -25.24
N ALA A 302 6.22 -13.57 -24.34
CA ALA A 302 6.78 -12.80 -23.22
C ALA A 302 7.67 -11.64 -23.73
N VAL A 303 8.58 -11.94 -24.69
CA VAL A 303 9.42 -10.92 -25.34
C VAL A 303 8.58 -9.86 -26.02
N ALA A 304 7.54 -10.24 -26.76
CA ALA A 304 6.65 -9.29 -27.42
C ALA A 304 5.94 -8.34 -26.44
N ARG A 305 5.53 -8.83 -25.25
CA ARG A 305 4.94 -8.00 -24.19
C ARG A 305 5.98 -7.00 -23.65
N LEU A 306 7.18 -7.48 -23.38
CA LEU A 306 8.27 -6.62 -22.90
C LEU A 306 8.64 -5.55 -23.93
N LEU A 307 8.72 -5.88 -25.23
CA LEU A 307 8.97 -4.89 -26.27
C LEU A 307 7.84 -3.84 -26.37
N ARG A 308 6.58 -4.24 -26.20
CA ARG A 308 5.46 -3.28 -26.11
C ARG A 308 5.58 -2.34 -24.89
N LEU A 309 6.11 -2.82 -23.78
CA LEU A 309 6.42 -1.97 -22.64
C LEU A 309 7.56 -0.99 -22.98
N ILE A 310 8.65 -1.49 -23.57
CA ILE A 310 9.83 -0.68 -23.92
C ILE A 310 9.45 0.48 -24.83
N VAL A 311 8.63 0.27 -25.88
CA VAL A 311 8.21 1.35 -26.78
C VAL A 311 7.32 2.41 -26.11
N LYS A 312 6.70 2.10 -24.99
CA LYS A 312 5.95 3.09 -24.18
C LYS A 312 6.87 3.97 -23.35
N CYS A 313 8.07 3.48 -22.98
CA CYS A 313 8.96 4.14 -22.02
C CYS A 313 9.56 5.47 -22.56
N PRO A 314 9.75 6.47 -21.68
CA PRO A 314 10.37 7.74 -22.05
C PRO A 314 11.76 7.57 -22.70
N ARG A 315 12.57 6.67 -22.19
CA ARG A 315 13.91 6.37 -22.72
C ARG A 315 13.87 5.90 -24.17
N PHE A 316 12.94 5.03 -24.55
CA PHE A 316 12.77 4.61 -25.95
C PHE A 316 12.35 5.77 -26.84
N LYS A 317 11.51 6.66 -26.33
CA LYS A 317 11.05 7.87 -27.06
C LYS A 317 12.09 8.98 -27.15
N GLY A 318 13.29 8.79 -26.55
CA GLY A 318 14.36 9.78 -26.55
C GLY A 318 14.06 10.99 -25.67
N TYR A 319 13.26 10.82 -24.61
CA TYR A 319 12.99 11.91 -23.67
C TYR A 319 14.27 12.33 -22.94
N GLU A 320 14.54 13.65 -22.96
CA GLU A 320 15.68 14.26 -22.27
C GLU A 320 15.24 14.70 -20.87
N TYR A 321 15.53 13.90 -19.86
CA TYR A 321 15.16 14.20 -18.48
C TYR A 321 16.11 15.23 -17.85
N SER A 322 15.51 16.15 -17.07
CA SER A 322 16.21 17.33 -16.55
C SER A 322 17.04 17.06 -15.29
N ASN A 323 16.77 15.99 -14.56
CA ASN A 323 17.22 15.76 -13.19
C ASN A 323 16.77 16.85 -12.18
N LYS A 324 15.70 17.59 -12.49
CA LYS A 324 15.19 18.71 -11.70
C LYS A 324 13.67 18.65 -11.58
N PRO A 325 13.11 17.64 -10.88
CA PRO A 325 11.66 17.58 -10.64
C PRO A 325 11.18 18.78 -9.82
N ASN A 326 9.89 19.04 -9.86
CA ASN A 326 9.27 20.15 -9.13
C ASN A 326 9.02 19.82 -7.66
N LEU A 327 10.10 19.60 -6.88
CA LEU A 327 10.02 19.17 -5.48
C LEU A 327 9.19 20.10 -4.58
N ARG A 328 9.14 21.42 -4.87
CA ARG A 328 8.31 22.37 -4.10
C ARG A 328 6.83 22.10 -4.30
N HIS A 329 6.40 21.89 -5.54
CA HIS A 329 5.02 21.51 -5.84
C HIS A 329 4.69 20.15 -5.24
N ASN A 330 5.57 19.17 -5.43
CA ASN A 330 5.38 17.81 -4.92
C ASN A 330 5.22 17.79 -3.39
N ALA A 331 6.02 18.57 -2.66
CA ALA A 331 5.88 18.72 -1.21
C ALA A 331 4.53 19.35 -0.81
N SER A 332 4.02 20.31 -1.58
CA SER A 332 2.68 20.88 -1.32
C SER A 332 1.55 19.86 -1.53
N VAL A 333 1.68 19.00 -2.54
CA VAL A 333 0.74 17.88 -2.78
C VAL A 333 0.85 16.85 -1.66
N ALA A 334 2.06 16.50 -1.22
CA ALA A 334 2.28 15.60 -0.09
C ALA A 334 1.61 16.11 1.19
N ARG A 335 1.76 17.43 1.48
CA ARG A 335 1.11 18.08 2.62
C ARG A 335 -0.41 17.98 2.53
N LYS A 336 -1.01 18.35 1.41
CA LYS A 336 -2.47 18.27 1.19
C LYS A 336 -3.01 16.85 1.41
N ALA A 337 -2.28 15.85 0.91
CA ALA A 337 -2.66 14.44 1.11
C ALA A 337 -2.52 14.01 2.58
N ALA A 338 -1.49 14.47 3.27
CA ALA A 338 -1.33 14.23 4.72
C ALA A 338 -2.48 14.86 5.52
N GLU A 339 -2.82 16.13 5.26
CA GLU A 339 -3.93 16.84 5.92
C GLU A 339 -5.25 16.09 5.77
N GLU A 340 -5.57 15.60 4.55
CA GLU A 340 -6.80 14.81 4.31
C GLU A 340 -6.75 13.39 4.84
N GLY A 341 -5.56 12.80 5.03
CA GLY A 341 -5.37 11.44 5.54
C GLY A 341 -5.39 11.33 7.07
N ILE A 342 -5.22 12.46 7.79
CA ILE A 342 -5.28 12.48 9.25
C ILE A 342 -6.68 12.13 9.73
N VAL A 343 -6.77 11.19 10.69
CA VAL A 343 -8.04 10.73 11.27
C VAL A 343 -8.17 11.21 12.72
N LEU A 344 -9.22 11.94 13.02
CA LEU A 344 -9.57 12.30 14.39
C LEU A 344 -10.36 11.14 15.02
N LEU A 345 -9.76 10.46 16.01
CA LEU A 345 -10.37 9.30 16.66
C LEU A 345 -11.18 9.68 17.90
N LYS A 346 -10.74 10.68 18.64
CA LYS A 346 -11.40 11.15 19.87
C LYS A 346 -11.28 12.66 19.99
N ASN A 347 -12.32 13.34 20.50
CA ASN A 347 -12.31 14.79 20.76
C ASN A 347 -13.33 15.16 21.85
N ASP A 348 -13.02 14.80 23.09
CA ASP A 348 -13.90 15.04 24.24
C ASP A 348 -13.94 16.53 24.59
N ALA A 349 -15.12 17.02 24.93
CA ALA A 349 -15.37 18.40 25.32
C ALA A 349 -14.73 19.45 24.40
N ALA A 350 -14.71 19.17 23.07
CA ALA A 350 -14.10 20.04 22.06
C ALA A 350 -12.66 20.44 22.43
N SER A 351 -11.83 19.47 22.82
CA SER A 351 -10.41 19.67 23.16
C SER A 351 -9.61 20.20 21.96
N LEU A 352 -10.05 19.88 20.76
CA LEU A 352 -9.61 20.40 19.46
C LEU A 352 -10.78 21.11 18.75
N PRO A 353 -10.52 22.12 17.91
CA PRO A 353 -9.19 22.67 17.56
C PRO A 353 -8.54 23.46 18.72
N LEU A 354 -7.22 23.63 18.66
CA LEU A 354 -6.45 24.46 19.57
C LEU A 354 -6.87 25.92 19.40
N ALA A 355 -7.02 26.65 20.51
CA ALA A 355 -7.21 28.08 20.43
C ALA A 355 -5.95 28.78 19.87
N PRO A 356 -6.11 29.85 19.09
CA PRO A 356 -4.96 30.62 18.59
C PRO A 356 -4.02 31.03 19.73
N GLU A 357 -2.71 31.06 19.44
CA GLU A 357 -1.66 31.46 20.39
C GLU A 357 -1.53 30.60 21.67
N SER A 358 -2.24 29.45 21.75
CA SER A 358 -2.09 28.54 22.89
C SER A 358 -0.62 28.14 23.10
N LYS A 359 -0.20 28.08 24.35
CA LYS A 359 1.10 27.55 24.78
C LYS A 359 0.99 26.04 24.95
N ILE A 360 1.77 25.28 24.20
CA ILE A 360 1.73 23.82 24.14
C ILE A 360 2.93 23.20 24.85
N ALA A 361 2.69 22.33 25.82
CA ALA A 361 3.70 21.44 26.37
C ALA A 361 3.81 20.20 25.48
N LEU A 362 4.93 20.06 24.77
CA LEU A 362 5.15 18.99 23.80
C LEU A 362 5.96 17.86 24.45
N PHE A 363 5.39 16.66 24.46
CA PHE A 363 5.96 15.46 25.05
C PHE A 363 6.15 14.35 24.02
N GLY A 364 6.97 13.37 24.38
CA GLY A 364 7.29 12.21 23.55
C GLY A 364 8.50 12.47 22.64
N VAL A 365 9.45 11.54 22.65
CA VAL A 365 10.63 11.59 21.77
C VAL A 365 10.25 11.77 20.32
N THR A 366 9.16 11.12 19.89
CA THR A 366 8.68 11.21 18.50
C THR A 366 8.20 12.61 18.11
N SER A 367 7.80 13.46 19.04
CA SER A 367 7.48 14.88 18.75
C SER A 367 8.67 15.68 18.20
N TYR A 368 9.88 15.23 18.47
CA TYR A 368 11.16 15.86 18.11
C TYR A 368 11.95 15.05 17.08
N GLU A 369 11.77 13.73 17.05
CA GLU A 369 12.39 12.79 16.09
C GLU A 369 11.27 12.09 15.32
N PHE A 370 10.58 12.83 14.46
CA PHE A 370 9.36 12.41 13.78
C PHE A 370 9.63 11.29 12.76
N ILE A 371 8.69 10.33 12.63
CA ILE A 371 8.77 9.23 11.66
C ILE A 371 8.01 9.64 10.40
N THR A 372 8.67 9.64 9.26
CA THR A 372 8.07 10.12 8.00
C THR A 372 7.78 9.04 6.99
N GLY A 373 8.21 7.80 7.24
CA GLY A 373 8.02 6.67 6.35
C GLY A 373 8.50 5.36 6.95
N GLY A 374 8.26 4.25 6.27
CA GLY A 374 8.71 2.91 6.67
C GLY A 374 10.11 2.57 6.16
N THR A 375 10.57 1.33 6.44
CA THR A 375 11.83 0.78 5.94
C THR A 375 11.62 -0.14 4.72
N GLY A 376 12.70 -0.56 4.06
CA GLY A 376 12.64 -1.40 2.86
C GLY A 376 12.35 -0.60 1.60
N ALA A 377 11.56 -1.17 0.68
CA ALA A 377 11.18 -0.53 -0.59
C ALA A 377 10.46 0.82 -0.41
N GLY A 378 9.79 1.04 0.73
CA GLY A 378 9.10 2.29 1.09
C GLY A 378 10.00 3.37 1.70
N ASN A 379 11.31 3.14 1.85
CA ASN A 379 12.23 4.12 2.42
C ASN A 379 12.73 5.11 1.36
N VAL A 380 12.13 6.27 1.28
CA VAL A 380 12.49 7.34 0.32
C VAL A 380 13.65 8.18 0.86
N ASN A 381 14.58 8.58 -0.01
CA ASN A 381 15.65 9.53 0.32
C ASN A 381 15.11 10.96 0.32
N GLY A 382 14.47 11.37 1.42
CA GLY A 382 13.87 12.70 1.56
C GLY A 382 14.89 13.79 1.82
N SER A 383 14.70 14.96 1.21
CA SER A 383 15.58 16.12 1.35
C SER A 383 15.46 16.81 2.71
N TYR A 384 14.27 16.74 3.34
CA TYR A 384 13.98 17.36 4.64
C TYR A 384 12.77 16.70 5.30
N VAL A 385 12.58 17.03 6.56
CA VAL A 385 11.41 16.66 7.37
C VAL A 385 11.00 17.87 8.21
N ILE A 386 9.71 18.17 8.22
CA ILE A 386 9.09 19.09 9.18
C ILE A 386 8.52 18.26 10.31
N ASP A 387 9.15 18.27 11.48
CA ASP A 387 8.65 17.63 12.68
C ASP A 387 7.48 18.40 13.31
N LEU A 388 6.84 17.80 14.31
CA LEU A 388 5.67 18.41 14.95
C LEU A 388 6.02 19.70 15.68
N LYS A 389 7.18 19.76 16.32
CA LYS A 389 7.66 20.96 17.00
C LYS A 389 7.74 22.15 16.05
N LYS A 390 8.39 21.96 14.90
CA LYS A 390 8.50 23.01 13.87
C LYS A 390 7.14 23.38 13.30
N GLY A 391 6.29 22.38 12.99
CA GLY A 391 4.96 22.63 12.46
C GLY A 391 4.08 23.47 13.38
N LEU A 392 4.09 23.21 14.70
CA LEU A 392 3.36 23.99 15.68
C LEU A 392 3.93 25.42 15.80
N SER A 393 5.26 25.57 15.83
CA SER A 393 5.90 26.89 15.87
C SER A 393 5.57 27.74 14.64
N ASP A 394 5.62 27.14 13.44
CA ASP A 394 5.29 27.81 12.18
C ASP A 394 3.79 28.18 12.09
N ALA A 395 2.93 27.43 12.80
CA ALA A 395 1.50 27.74 12.92
C ALA A 395 1.19 28.81 13.98
N GLY A 396 2.21 29.35 14.69
CA GLY A 396 2.08 30.45 15.65
C GLY A 396 1.80 30.01 17.10
N PHE A 397 1.93 28.72 17.40
CA PHE A 397 1.76 28.23 18.78
C PHE A 397 3.03 28.46 19.61
N GLY A 398 2.85 28.93 20.85
CA GLY A 398 3.92 28.97 21.83
C GLY A 398 4.28 27.56 22.30
N LEU A 399 5.59 27.27 22.43
CA LEU A 399 6.03 26.00 23.01
C LEU A 399 6.49 26.20 24.46
N ASP A 400 6.16 25.26 25.33
CA ASP A 400 6.61 25.28 26.71
C ASP A 400 8.11 25.00 26.78
N LYS A 401 8.83 25.92 27.44
CA LYS A 401 10.30 25.85 27.55
C LYS A 401 10.76 24.69 28.44
N THR A 402 10.00 24.36 29.45
CA THR A 402 10.36 23.30 30.42
C THR A 402 10.43 21.94 29.73
N THR A 403 9.42 21.62 28.89
CA THR A 403 9.40 20.38 28.13
C THR A 403 10.41 20.38 26.98
N ASP A 404 10.58 21.52 26.29
CA ASP A 404 11.52 21.65 25.18
C ASP A 404 12.98 21.46 25.66
N ASP A 405 13.37 22.06 26.77
CA ASP A 405 14.71 21.90 27.36
C ASP A 405 14.93 20.45 27.80
N PHE A 406 13.94 19.83 28.46
CA PHE A 406 14.02 18.44 28.90
C PHE A 406 14.29 17.48 27.70
N TYR A 407 13.49 17.56 26.61
CA TYR A 407 13.68 16.67 25.49
C TYR A 407 14.95 16.96 24.68
N LYS A 408 15.38 18.20 24.58
CA LYS A 408 16.68 18.55 23.99
C LYS A 408 17.85 17.88 24.71
N ASP A 409 17.82 17.88 26.04
CA ASP A 409 18.86 17.25 26.83
C ASP A 409 18.84 15.74 26.73
N CYS A 410 17.65 15.12 26.79
CA CYS A 410 17.47 13.66 26.57
C CYS A 410 17.99 13.22 25.21
N LEU A 411 17.58 13.88 24.13
CA LEU A 411 18.00 13.54 22.77
C LEU A 411 19.51 13.73 22.54
N LYS A 412 20.11 14.71 23.19
CA LYS A 412 21.57 14.89 23.15
C LYS A 412 22.31 13.69 23.75
N TYR A 413 21.83 13.14 24.86
CA TYR A 413 22.38 11.94 25.50
C TYR A 413 22.18 10.68 24.65
N GLU A 414 20.97 10.44 24.13
CA GLU A 414 20.62 9.25 23.38
C GLU A 414 21.35 9.18 22.04
N ARG A 415 21.62 10.31 21.38
CA ARG A 415 22.42 10.33 20.14
C ARG A 415 23.86 9.81 20.31
N PHE A 416 24.39 9.78 21.51
CA PHE A 416 25.68 9.14 21.81
C PHE A 416 25.56 7.61 21.95
N ASN A 417 24.40 7.10 22.31
CA ASN A 417 24.14 5.69 22.59
C ASN A 417 23.55 4.92 21.40
N THR A 418 23.07 5.62 20.37
CA THR A 418 22.49 4.97 19.21
C THR A 418 23.54 4.16 18.46
N ARG A 419 23.29 2.87 18.29
CA ARG A 419 24.12 1.94 17.54
C ARG A 419 24.25 2.40 16.09
N ARG A 420 25.47 2.67 15.64
CA ARG A 420 25.72 2.97 14.22
C ARG A 420 25.48 1.71 13.41
N ILE A 421 24.43 1.72 12.60
CA ILE A 421 24.21 0.68 11.59
C ILE A 421 25.28 0.84 10.52
N ASN A 422 26.24 -0.07 10.50
CA ASN A 422 27.44 0.05 9.66
C ASN A 422 27.31 -0.66 8.31
N SER A 423 26.34 -1.59 8.14
CA SER A 423 26.17 -2.29 6.87
C SER A 423 25.11 -1.60 5.99
N LYS A 424 25.33 -1.55 4.68
CA LYS A 424 24.35 -1.04 3.72
C LYS A 424 23.10 -1.91 3.70
N PHE A 425 23.24 -3.20 3.92
CA PHE A 425 22.15 -4.19 3.99
C PHE A 425 21.28 -3.95 5.24
N ASP A 426 21.91 -3.73 6.41
CA ASP A 426 21.18 -3.48 7.64
C ASP A 426 20.36 -2.18 7.57
N LYS A 427 20.84 -1.16 6.85
CA LYS A 427 20.10 0.09 6.65
C LYS A 427 18.77 -0.08 5.90
N TRP A 428 18.59 -1.21 5.21
CA TRP A 428 17.39 -1.50 4.45
C TRP A 428 16.28 -2.11 5.29
N PHE A 429 16.64 -3.07 6.12
CA PHE A 429 15.71 -3.93 6.84
C PHE A 429 15.74 -3.76 8.36
N VAL A 430 16.76 -3.07 8.87
CA VAL A 430 16.87 -2.78 10.30
C VAL A 430 16.42 -1.35 10.54
N ASP A 431 15.44 -1.19 11.45
CA ASP A 431 15.07 0.13 11.92
C ASP A 431 16.30 0.80 12.53
N ALA A 432 16.55 2.06 12.17
CA ALA A 432 17.49 2.84 12.94
C ALA A 432 17.04 2.78 14.43
N GLU A 433 17.96 2.44 15.32
CA GLU A 433 17.66 2.50 16.75
C GLU A 433 17.17 3.92 17.05
N ARG A 434 15.94 4.03 17.52
CA ARG A 434 15.37 5.31 17.92
C ARG A 434 15.72 5.56 19.38
N PRO A 435 15.85 6.83 19.79
CA PRO A 435 15.97 7.16 21.21
C PRO A 435 14.83 6.53 22.00
N ALA A 436 15.15 5.94 23.15
CA ALA A 436 14.14 5.42 24.06
C ALA A 436 13.23 6.54 24.55
N GLU A 437 11.96 6.22 24.86
CA GLU A 437 11.03 7.21 25.41
C GLU A 437 11.53 7.71 26.78
N ALA A 438 11.60 9.02 26.91
CA ALA A 438 12.09 9.69 28.08
C ALA A 438 10.96 10.04 29.07
N MET A 439 11.15 9.71 30.35
CA MET A 439 10.16 10.01 31.36
C MET A 439 10.53 11.29 32.11
N PRO A 440 9.80 12.42 31.94
CA PRO A 440 10.00 13.63 32.69
C PRO A 440 9.77 13.41 34.21
N SER A 441 10.54 14.08 35.05
CA SER A 441 10.31 14.04 36.49
C SER A 441 8.97 14.65 36.86
N LYS A 442 8.43 14.29 38.04
CA LYS A 442 7.20 14.88 38.56
C LYS A 442 7.24 16.42 38.56
N ALA A 443 8.39 17.01 38.92
CA ALA A 443 8.58 18.46 38.94
C ALA A 443 8.43 19.07 37.53
N VAL A 444 9.02 18.44 36.50
CA VAL A 444 8.88 18.88 35.10
C VAL A 444 7.42 18.82 34.65
N LEU A 445 6.73 17.73 34.99
CA LEU A 445 5.30 17.55 34.61
C LEU A 445 4.41 18.61 35.29
N GLU A 446 4.59 18.85 36.59
CA GLU A 446 3.81 19.85 37.35
C GLU A 446 4.11 21.28 36.90
N GLN A 447 5.37 21.59 36.55
CA GLN A 447 5.75 22.91 36.04
C GLN A 447 5.14 23.13 34.64
N ALA A 448 5.27 22.17 33.73
CA ALA A 448 4.68 22.25 32.40
C ALA A 448 3.15 22.38 32.45
N ALA A 449 2.48 21.63 33.34
CA ALA A 449 1.04 21.72 33.53
C ALA A 449 0.57 23.08 34.06
N LYS A 450 1.39 23.80 34.84
CA LYS A 450 1.09 25.17 35.28
C LYS A 450 1.25 26.17 34.12
N GLU A 451 2.33 26.05 33.35
CA GLU A 451 2.74 27.06 32.38
C GLU A 451 2.08 26.94 31.00
N ALA A 452 1.79 25.72 30.52
CA ALA A 452 1.19 25.49 29.24
C ALA A 452 -0.35 25.41 29.33
N ASP A 453 -1.03 25.69 28.24
CA ASP A 453 -2.50 25.58 28.13
C ASP A 453 -2.98 24.17 27.88
N LYS A 454 -2.21 23.40 27.09
CA LYS A 454 -2.52 22.00 26.73
C LYS A 454 -1.24 21.18 26.61
N ALA A 455 -1.37 19.85 26.79
CA ALA A 455 -0.34 18.89 26.49
C ALA A 455 -0.57 18.22 25.15
N VAL A 456 0.49 17.98 24.40
CA VAL A 456 0.51 17.11 23.22
C VAL A 456 1.59 16.05 23.41
N ILE A 457 1.22 14.76 23.28
CA ILE A 457 2.15 13.62 23.29
C ILE A 457 2.16 13.03 21.89
N THR A 458 3.33 12.72 21.32
CA THR A 458 3.42 11.92 20.10
C THR A 458 3.96 10.53 20.40
N ILE A 459 3.21 9.51 20.01
CA ILE A 459 3.61 8.09 20.07
C ILE A 459 3.98 7.65 18.66
N GLY A 460 5.18 7.11 18.49
CA GLY A 460 5.70 6.71 17.18
C GLY A 460 5.96 5.22 17.04
N ARG A 461 5.67 4.67 15.86
CA ARG A 461 6.04 3.30 15.45
C ARG A 461 6.50 3.28 14.02
N ILE A 462 7.73 2.82 13.80
CA ILE A 462 8.24 2.53 12.48
C ILE A 462 7.81 1.12 12.05
N PHE A 463 7.53 0.97 10.78
CA PHE A 463 7.16 -0.30 10.15
C PHE A 463 8.11 -0.57 8.99
N GLY A 464 8.26 -1.83 8.62
CA GLY A 464 9.22 -2.16 7.60
C GLY A 464 9.02 -3.49 6.91
N GLU A 465 9.61 -3.55 5.75
CA GLU A 465 9.75 -4.75 4.95
C GLU A 465 10.74 -5.72 5.60
N GLY A 466 10.52 -7.02 5.40
CA GLY A 466 11.41 -8.11 5.84
C GLY A 466 11.18 -8.59 7.28
N LYS A 467 10.28 -7.96 8.03
CA LYS A 467 9.92 -8.38 9.39
C LYS A 467 8.50 -8.01 9.73
N ASP A 468 7.82 -8.86 10.50
CA ASP A 468 6.55 -8.54 11.11
C ASP A 468 6.74 -7.85 12.46
N ARG A 469 5.69 -7.18 12.91
CA ARG A 469 5.66 -6.47 14.19
C ARG A 469 5.57 -7.46 15.34
N LEU A 470 6.19 -7.11 16.47
CA LEU A 470 6.04 -7.86 17.71
C LEU A 470 4.83 -7.34 18.49
N TYR A 471 3.97 -8.24 18.96
CA TYR A 471 2.79 -7.89 19.75
C TYR A 471 3.16 -7.01 20.95
N GLN A 472 4.10 -7.48 21.80
CA GLN A 472 4.46 -6.80 23.05
C GLN A 472 5.25 -5.52 22.84
N PHE A 473 6.05 -5.40 21.77
CA PHE A 473 7.02 -4.30 21.63
C PHE A 473 6.67 -3.28 20.54
N SER A 474 5.66 -3.58 19.73
CA SER A 474 5.26 -2.71 18.63
C SER A 474 3.75 -2.47 18.57
N TYR A 475 2.91 -3.49 18.82
CA TYR A 475 1.47 -3.31 18.85
C TYR A 475 1.00 -2.70 20.17
N LEU A 476 1.47 -3.21 21.32
CA LEU A 476 1.25 -2.59 22.63
C LEU A 476 2.14 -1.36 22.80
N LEU A 477 1.70 -0.44 23.64
CA LEU A 477 2.55 0.64 24.13
C LEU A 477 3.57 0.08 25.13
N SER A 478 4.78 0.64 25.11
CA SER A 478 5.79 0.31 26.10
C SER A 478 5.42 0.86 27.50
N ASP A 479 6.00 0.28 28.53
CA ASP A 479 5.83 0.77 29.92
C ASP A 479 6.22 2.24 30.07
N ALA A 480 7.22 2.71 29.33
CA ALA A 480 7.65 4.10 29.36
C ALA A 480 6.58 5.03 28.77
N GLU A 481 6.01 4.67 27.63
CA GLU A 481 4.92 5.42 26.99
C GLU A 481 3.65 5.43 27.86
N MET A 482 3.30 4.28 28.44
CA MET A 482 2.16 4.18 29.36
C MET A 482 2.34 5.07 30.60
N ARG A 483 3.53 5.08 31.19
CA ARG A 483 3.84 5.97 32.32
C ARG A 483 3.83 7.44 31.90
N LEU A 484 4.33 7.78 30.70
CA LEU A 484 4.32 9.13 30.16
C LEU A 484 2.89 9.64 30.02
N ILE A 485 2.02 8.90 29.32
CA ILE A 485 0.60 9.27 29.13
C ILE A 485 -0.08 9.45 30.47
N LYS A 486 0.06 8.50 31.39
CA LYS A 486 -0.52 8.58 32.73
C LYS A 486 -0.01 9.78 33.54
N GLY A 487 1.29 10.03 33.50
CA GLY A 487 1.92 11.13 34.22
C GLY A 487 1.46 12.49 33.72
N VAL A 488 1.48 12.69 32.40
CA VAL A 488 1.02 13.92 31.74
C VAL A 488 -0.48 14.13 31.96
N SER A 489 -1.30 13.11 31.73
CA SER A 489 -2.75 13.16 31.97
C SER A 489 -3.06 13.57 33.41
N THR A 490 -2.41 12.93 34.40
CA THR A 490 -2.61 13.27 35.82
C THR A 490 -2.23 14.71 36.14
N ALA A 491 -1.09 15.21 35.62
CA ALA A 491 -0.63 16.56 35.91
C ALA A 491 -1.53 17.64 35.27
N PHE A 492 -1.89 17.46 34.00
CA PHE A 492 -2.71 18.43 33.26
C PHE A 492 -4.18 18.42 33.71
N HIS A 493 -4.79 17.26 33.94
CA HIS A 493 -6.15 17.18 34.45
C HIS A 493 -6.30 17.79 35.85
N LYS A 494 -5.26 17.70 36.70
CA LYS A 494 -5.25 18.38 38.00
C LYS A 494 -5.39 19.90 37.86
N GLU A 495 -4.81 20.47 36.81
CA GLU A 495 -4.91 21.91 36.48
C GLU A 495 -6.15 22.23 35.59
N GLY A 496 -7.03 21.28 35.38
CA GLY A 496 -8.22 21.42 34.49
C GLY A 496 -7.90 21.53 33.00
N LYS A 497 -6.68 21.15 32.61
CA LYS A 497 -6.16 21.25 31.23
C LYS A 497 -6.25 19.91 30.50
N LYS A 498 -6.09 19.92 29.18
CA LYS A 498 -6.37 18.79 28.28
C LYS A 498 -5.11 18.15 27.74
N LEU A 499 -5.19 16.81 27.50
CA LEU A 499 -4.17 16.01 26.85
C LEU A 499 -4.63 15.57 25.46
N ILE A 500 -3.81 15.86 24.45
CA ILE A 500 -3.96 15.41 23.06
C ILE A 500 -2.86 14.37 22.77
N VAL A 501 -3.23 13.23 22.22
CA VAL A 501 -2.27 12.20 21.76
C VAL A 501 -2.27 12.16 20.24
N VAL A 502 -1.10 12.28 19.64
CA VAL A 502 -0.84 12.13 18.21
C VAL A 502 -0.18 10.78 17.97
N LEU A 503 -0.73 9.98 17.08
CA LEU A 503 -0.21 8.67 16.71
C LEU A 503 0.51 8.77 15.35
N ASP A 504 1.85 8.79 15.41
CA ASP A 504 2.76 8.77 14.26
C ASP A 504 3.20 7.32 13.99
N VAL A 505 2.30 6.57 13.35
CA VAL A 505 2.41 5.10 13.25
C VAL A 505 2.12 4.60 11.83
N GLY A 506 2.83 3.56 11.40
CA GLY A 506 2.62 2.94 10.09
C GLY A 506 1.42 1.96 10.01
N GLY A 507 0.75 1.73 11.13
CA GLY A 507 -0.43 0.87 11.26
C GLY A 507 -1.00 0.97 12.67
N ILE A 508 -2.07 0.25 12.97
CA ILE A 508 -2.78 0.37 14.25
C ILE A 508 -1.94 -0.13 15.44
N VAL A 509 -2.20 0.43 16.61
CA VAL A 509 -1.65 0.05 17.91
C VAL A 509 -2.79 -0.22 18.88
N ASP A 510 -2.51 -0.91 20.02
CA ASP A 510 -3.51 -1.05 21.07
C ASP A 510 -3.97 0.30 21.59
N MET A 511 -5.29 0.47 21.66
CA MET A 511 -5.92 1.72 22.09
C MET A 511 -6.51 1.61 23.49
N THR A 512 -6.98 0.43 23.85
CA THR A 512 -7.90 0.23 24.98
C THR A 512 -7.27 0.45 26.33
N ALA A 513 -5.97 0.21 26.46
CA ALA A 513 -5.25 0.38 27.72
C ALA A 513 -5.06 1.85 28.15
N TRP A 514 -5.18 2.83 27.23
CA TRP A 514 -4.77 4.20 27.48
C TRP A 514 -5.69 5.30 26.91
N GLN A 515 -6.53 4.99 25.91
CA GLN A 515 -7.34 6.01 25.20
C GLN A 515 -8.20 6.88 26.12
N ASP A 516 -8.64 6.34 27.27
CA ASP A 516 -9.47 7.07 28.22
C ASP A 516 -8.67 8.14 29.03
N MET A 517 -7.33 8.06 29.01
CA MET A 517 -6.47 9.07 29.62
C MET A 517 -6.25 10.32 28.75
N ALA A 518 -6.55 10.23 27.43
CA ALA A 518 -6.45 11.33 26.49
C ALA A 518 -7.81 11.99 26.25
N ASP A 519 -7.86 13.31 26.11
CA ASP A 519 -9.06 14.07 25.77
C ASP A 519 -9.30 14.12 24.24
N ALA A 520 -8.20 14.11 23.45
CA ALA A 520 -8.27 13.98 22.01
C ALA A 520 -7.20 13.03 21.50
N ILE A 521 -7.51 12.30 20.41
CA ILE A 521 -6.59 11.34 19.76
C ILE A 521 -6.61 11.60 18.28
N VAL A 522 -5.45 11.84 17.69
CA VAL A 522 -5.23 12.12 16.28
C VAL A 522 -4.33 11.05 15.69
N MET A 523 -4.82 10.31 14.72
CA MET A 523 -4.04 9.34 13.95
C MET A 523 -3.46 10.05 12.74
N SER A 524 -2.17 10.37 12.78
CA SER A 524 -1.48 11.05 11.67
C SER A 524 -0.92 10.06 10.64
N TRP A 525 -0.84 8.79 10.98
CA TRP A 525 -0.08 7.79 10.25
C TRP A 525 1.40 8.20 10.13
N LEU A 526 2.09 7.85 9.02
CA LEU A 526 3.41 8.38 8.66
C LEU A 526 3.21 9.36 7.48
N PRO A 527 3.17 10.68 7.75
CA PRO A 527 2.60 11.66 6.81
C PRO A 527 3.59 12.23 5.79
N GLY A 528 4.83 11.72 5.72
CA GLY A 528 5.83 12.20 4.77
C GLY A 528 6.58 13.45 5.24
N CYS A 529 7.20 14.17 4.29
CA CYS A 529 8.14 15.26 4.62
C CYS A 529 7.49 16.49 5.27
N GLU A 530 6.22 16.76 5.01
CA GLU A 530 5.46 17.92 5.53
C GLU A 530 4.62 17.58 6.77
N ALA A 531 4.96 16.51 7.47
CA ALA A 531 4.22 15.95 8.61
C ALA A 531 3.80 16.99 9.65
N GLY A 532 4.73 17.76 10.17
CA GLY A 532 4.46 18.75 11.22
C GLY A 532 3.51 19.85 10.78
N HIS A 533 3.62 20.33 9.52
CA HIS A 533 2.71 21.31 8.98
C HIS A 533 1.29 20.76 8.81
N ALA A 534 1.17 19.51 8.30
CA ALA A 534 -0.14 18.88 8.11
C ALA A 534 -0.85 18.66 9.46
N ILE A 535 -0.14 18.14 10.46
CA ILE A 535 -0.70 17.92 11.79
C ILE A 535 -1.07 19.25 12.44
N ALA A 536 -0.19 20.25 12.38
CA ALA A 536 -0.48 21.58 12.94
C ALA A 536 -1.70 22.26 12.27
N SER A 537 -1.90 22.08 10.96
CA SER A 537 -3.11 22.55 10.26
C SER A 537 -4.38 21.93 10.84
N VAL A 538 -4.36 20.62 11.11
CA VAL A 538 -5.51 19.93 11.73
C VAL A 538 -5.68 20.35 13.17
N LEU A 539 -4.62 20.35 13.98
CA LEU A 539 -4.70 20.74 15.40
C LEU A 539 -5.20 22.18 15.60
N SER A 540 -4.84 23.10 14.71
CA SER A 540 -5.28 24.52 14.75
C SER A 540 -6.70 24.75 14.22
N GLY A 541 -7.30 23.76 13.55
CA GLY A 541 -8.59 23.93 12.88
C GLY A 541 -8.50 24.69 11.56
N LYS A 542 -7.30 24.95 11.04
CA LYS A 542 -7.10 25.48 9.68
C LYS A 542 -7.65 24.48 8.64
N GLU A 543 -7.40 23.19 8.88
CA GLU A 543 -8.04 22.10 8.16
C GLU A 543 -8.94 21.30 9.10
N THR A 544 -10.19 21.11 8.68
CA THR A 544 -11.16 20.28 9.42
C THR A 544 -10.88 18.80 9.11
N PRO A 545 -10.68 17.94 10.14
CA PRO A 545 -10.42 16.51 9.93
C PRO A 545 -11.49 15.86 9.06
N SER A 546 -11.07 15.14 8.04
CA SER A 546 -11.94 14.45 7.09
C SER A 546 -11.46 13.05 6.72
N GLY A 547 -10.34 12.60 7.28
CA GLY A 547 -9.83 11.24 7.13
C GLY A 547 -10.74 10.21 7.80
N ARG A 548 -10.74 8.99 7.27
CA ARG A 548 -11.47 7.84 7.81
C ARG A 548 -10.57 6.63 7.85
N LEU A 549 -10.68 5.80 8.90
CA LEU A 549 -9.89 4.59 9.05
C LEU A 549 -10.09 3.63 7.86
N PRO A 550 -9.01 3.15 7.24
CA PRO A 550 -9.09 2.18 6.16
C PRO A 550 -9.05 0.73 6.68
N MET A 551 -9.03 0.54 8.01
CA MET A 551 -9.16 -0.73 8.70
C MET A 551 -9.85 -0.55 10.04
N SER A 552 -10.34 -1.66 10.60
CA SER A 552 -10.90 -1.73 11.95
C SER A 552 -9.78 -1.75 13.00
N ILE A 553 -10.01 -1.14 14.16
CA ILE A 553 -9.14 -1.28 15.34
C ILE A 553 -9.88 -2.16 16.35
N PRO A 554 -9.43 -3.38 16.65
CA PRO A 554 -10.10 -4.26 17.63
C PRO A 554 -9.94 -3.74 19.05
N VAL A 555 -10.82 -4.18 19.96
CA VAL A 555 -10.69 -3.93 21.41
C VAL A 555 -9.50 -4.69 21.95
N SER A 556 -9.30 -5.91 21.52
CA SER A 556 -8.13 -6.74 21.82
C SER A 556 -7.57 -7.30 20.50
N TYR A 557 -6.26 -7.43 20.40
CA TYR A 557 -5.62 -8.12 19.29
C TYR A 557 -6.20 -9.53 19.07
N TYR A 558 -6.57 -10.21 20.17
CA TYR A 558 -7.13 -11.56 20.11
C TYR A 558 -8.58 -11.62 19.63
N ASP A 559 -9.24 -10.47 19.47
CA ASP A 559 -10.54 -10.38 18.80
C ASP A 559 -10.40 -10.40 17.27
N ASP A 560 -9.18 -10.24 16.74
CA ASP A 560 -8.92 -10.32 15.31
C ASP A 560 -8.94 -11.78 14.84
N PRO A 561 -9.71 -12.12 13.79
CA PRO A 561 -9.87 -13.50 13.34
C PRO A 561 -8.56 -14.16 12.87
N THR A 562 -7.53 -13.35 12.62
CA THR A 562 -6.24 -13.81 12.12
C THR A 562 -5.18 -13.90 13.21
N SER A 563 -5.52 -13.54 14.45
CA SER A 563 -4.58 -13.51 15.59
C SER A 563 -3.95 -14.87 15.90
N GLU A 564 -4.70 -15.97 15.75
CA GLU A 564 -4.21 -17.32 15.98
C GLU A 564 -3.32 -17.85 14.85
N THR A 565 -3.46 -17.29 13.64
CA THR A 565 -2.73 -17.75 12.45
C THR A 565 -1.56 -16.84 12.08
N MET A 566 -1.44 -15.67 12.69
CA MET A 566 -0.26 -14.81 12.53
C MET A 566 0.82 -15.25 13.52
N PRO A 567 2.05 -15.53 13.07
CA PRO A 567 3.11 -15.96 13.99
C PRO A 567 3.44 -14.86 14.98
N GLN A 568 3.25 -15.14 16.24
CA GLN A 568 3.72 -14.31 17.33
C GLN A 568 5.06 -14.87 17.80
N LEU A 569 6.11 -14.11 17.63
CA LEU A 569 7.41 -14.43 18.21
C LEU A 569 7.33 -14.18 19.73
N LEU A 570 6.69 -15.10 20.46
CA LEU A 570 6.55 -15.02 21.92
C LEU A 570 7.80 -15.52 22.67
N THR A 571 8.88 -15.88 21.95
CA THR A 571 10.07 -16.44 22.60
C THR A 571 11.14 -15.36 22.73
N ASP A 572 11.81 -15.36 23.89
CA ASP A 572 12.99 -14.53 24.24
C ASP A 572 14.21 -14.76 23.30
N LYS A 573 14.08 -15.65 22.34
CA LYS A 573 15.09 -15.89 21.32
C LYS A 573 14.61 -15.28 20.02
N PRO A 574 15.25 -14.19 19.54
CA PRO A 574 15.01 -13.70 18.20
C PRO A 574 15.38 -14.83 17.24
N VAL A 575 14.38 -15.43 16.63
CA VAL A 575 14.61 -16.34 15.52
C VAL A 575 15.01 -15.45 14.37
N ASN A 576 16.31 -15.36 14.10
CA ASN A 576 16.85 -14.69 12.92
C ASN A 576 16.41 -15.47 11.67
N TYR A 577 15.17 -15.28 11.25
CA TYR A 577 14.70 -15.69 9.95
C TYR A 577 15.18 -14.66 8.93
N SER A 578 16.48 -14.75 8.61
CA SER A 578 17.06 -13.96 7.52
C SER A 578 16.44 -14.40 6.20
N PHE A 579 16.44 -13.50 5.21
CA PHE A 579 16.12 -13.73 3.80
C PHE A 579 16.83 -14.97 3.17
N HIS A 580 17.79 -15.56 3.86
CA HIS A 580 18.72 -16.55 3.37
C HIS A 580 18.69 -17.86 4.14
N ARG A 581 17.54 -18.25 4.68
CA ARG A 581 17.48 -19.63 5.16
C ARG A 581 17.33 -20.56 3.96
N PRO A 582 18.40 -21.23 3.51
CA PRO A 582 18.29 -22.18 2.42
C PRO A 582 17.29 -23.26 2.83
N ALA A 583 16.36 -23.61 1.94
CA ALA A 583 15.60 -24.83 2.12
C ALA A 583 16.59 -25.97 2.36
N PRO A 584 16.38 -26.86 3.34
CA PRO A 584 17.21 -28.04 3.50
C PRO A 584 17.30 -28.77 2.15
N ALA A 585 18.48 -29.26 1.80
CA ALA A 585 18.70 -29.98 0.55
C ALA A 585 17.64 -31.08 0.38
N GLY A 586 16.92 -31.05 -0.74
CA GLY A 586 15.85 -32.00 -1.05
C GLY A 586 14.45 -31.67 -0.54
N VAL A 587 14.26 -30.55 0.19
CA VAL A 587 12.95 -30.11 0.67
C VAL A 587 12.47 -28.93 -0.20
N THR A 588 11.52 -29.17 -1.08
CA THR A 588 10.91 -28.16 -1.93
C THR A 588 9.82 -27.36 -1.20
N LYS A 589 9.32 -27.86 -0.06
CA LYS A 589 8.27 -27.23 0.74
C LYS A 589 8.47 -27.58 2.23
N ARG A 590 8.28 -26.61 3.11
CA ARG A 590 8.31 -26.77 4.56
C ARG A 590 6.91 -26.63 5.12
N TYR A 591 6.19 -27.74 5.15
CA TYR A 591 4.80 -27.75 5.67
C TYR A 591 4.68 -28.21 7.12
N ASP A 592 5.81 -28.31 7.83
CA ASP A 592 5.87 -28.97 9.14
C ASP A 592 5.52 -28.04 10.29
N ILE A 593 5.61 -26.71 10.09
CA ILE A 593 5.39 -25.73 11.15
C ILE A 593 4.36 -24.69 10.66
N GLU A 594 3.14 -24.79 11.20
CA GLU A 594 2.07 -23.82 10.93
C GLU A 594 2.52 -22.40 11.30
N ASN A 595 2.07 -21.42 10.54
CA ASN A 595 2.36 -19.97 10.66
C ASN A 595 3.79 -19.52 10.34
N ILE A 596 4.72 -20.46 10.13
CA ILE A 596 6.10 -20.17 9.70
C ILE A 596 6.33 -20.66 8.29
N ASP A 597 6.03 -21.92 8.00
CA ASP A 597 6.20 -22.51 6.66
C ASP A 597 4.90 -22.46 5.85
N TYR A 598 3.77 -22.40 6.51
CA TYR A 598 2.46 -22.15 5.90
C TYR A 598 1.52 -21.41 6.85
N VAL A 599 0.55 -20.72 6.29
CA VAL A 599 -0.52 -20.07 7.04
C VAL A 599 -1.88 -20.39 6.43
N ASN A 600 -2.80 -20.90 7.25
CA ASN A 600 -4.17 -21.16 6.85
C ASN A 600 -5.03 -19.92 7.03
N TYR A 601 -5.66 -19.44 5.96
CA TYR A 601 -6.57 -18.29 6.01
C TYR A 601 -7.97 -18.76 6.43
N ARG A 602 -8.07 -19.17 7.70
CA ARG A 602 -9.28 -19.79 8.30
C ARG A 602 -10.46 -18.84 8.33
N GLU A 603 -10.20 -17.56 8.38
CA GLU A 603 -11.22 -16.50 8.37
C GLU A 603 -12.03 -16.46 7.06
N GLY A 604 -11.51 -17.00 5.98
CA GLY A 604 -12.17 -17.02 4.68
C GLY A 604 -12.49 -15.60 4.20
N ILE A 605 -13.77 -15.34 3.87
CA ILE A 605 -14.22 -14.00 3.44
C ILE A 605 -14.40 -13.01 4.60
N TYR A 606 -14.26 -13.46 5.83
CA TYR A 606 -14.49 -12.65 7.03
C TYR A 606 -13.21 -11.94 7.49
N CYS A 607 -12.61 -11.14 6.62
CA CYS A 607 -11.47 -10.28 6.91
C CYS A 607 -11.95 -8.89 7.37
N GLY A 608 -11.30 -8.33 8.41
CA GLY A 608 -11.56 -6.99 8.91
C GLY A 608 -13.01 -6.77 9.35
N TYR A 609 -13.61 -5.61 8.99
CA TYR A 609 -14.98 -5.24 9.41
C TYR A 609 -16.04 -6.28 9.00
N ARG A 610 -15.80 -7.08 7.95
CA ARG A 610 -16.71 -8.18 7.56
C ARG A 610 -16.88 -9.18 8.69
N TYR A 611 -15.79 -9.47 9.39
CA TYR A 611 -15.81 -10.34 10.57
C TYR A 611 -16.52 -9.66 11.75
N TYR A 612 -16.06 -8.49 12.15
CA TYR A 612 -16.57 -7.81 13.35
C TYR A 612 -18.08 -7.53 13.26
N THR A 613 -18.56 -7.02 12.13
CA THR A 613 -19.99 -6.74 11.92
C THR A 613 -20.84 -8.01 11.84
N THR A 614 -20.31 -9.10 11.27
CA THR A 614 -21.07 -10.36 11.11
C THR A 614 -21.12 -11.14 12.41
N LYS A 615 -20.01 -11.22 13.13
CA LYS A 615 -19.95 -11.91 14.43
C LYS A 615 -20.39 -11.03 15.60
N LYS A 616 -20.68 -9.74 15.35
CA LYS A 616 -21.08 -8.74 16.35
C LYS A 616 -20.04 -8.56 17.45
N ILE A 617 -18.77 -8.59 17.07
CA ILE A 617 -17.63 -8.34 17.96
C ILE A 617 -17.40 -6.82 17.96
N ARG A 618 -17.28 -6.26 19.16
CA ARG A 618 -17.04 -4.83 19.34
C ARG A 618 -15.64 -4.46 18.87
N THR A 619 -15.54 -3.36 18.14
CA THR A 619 -14.25 -2.71 17.81
C THR A 619 -14.00 -1.52 18.73
N ALA A 620 -12.74 -1.16 18.93
CA ALA A 620 -12.39 0.12 19.55
C ALA A 620 -12.75 1.27 18.60
N TYR A 621 -12.42 1.10 17.30
CA TYR A 621 -12.83 1.99 16.22
C TYR A 621 -13.14 1.16 14.97
N PRO A 622 -14.35 1.30 14.38
CA PRO A 622 -14.72 0.50 13.21
C PRO A 622 -14.07 1.02 11.91
N PHE A 623 -14.02 0.18 10.91
CA PHE A 623 -13.65 0.55 9.53
C PHE A 623 -14.51 1.75 9.05
N GLY A 624 -13.86 2.71 8.41
CA GLY A 624 -14.52 3.92 7.92
C GLY A 624 -14.77 4.99 8.98
N PHE A 625 -14.36 4.77 10.25
CA PHE A 625 -14.54 5.72 11.34
C PHE A 625 -13.59 6.92 11.22
N GLY A 626 -14.06 8.07 11.64
CA GLY A 626 -13.32 9.31 11.83
C GLY A 626 -14.27 10.44 12.22
N LEU A 627 -13.85 11.25 13.18
CA LEU A 627 -14.57 12.45 13.62
C LEU A 627 -14.21 13.66 12.76
N SER A 628 -14.99 14.71 12.90
CA SER A 628 -14.75 16.02 12.29
C SER A 628 -14.96 17.12 13.33
N TYR A 629 -14.57 18.37 13.04
CA TYR A 629 -14.93 19.52 13.84
C TYR A 629 -16.35 20.03 13.56
N THR A 630 -16.98 19.47 12.52
CA THR A 630 -18.36 19.81 12.12
C THR A 630 -19.21 18.55 11.99
N ASP A 631 -20.52 18.70 11.91
CA ASP A 631 -21.48 17.60 11.81
C ASP A 631 -22.16 17.57 10.44
N PHE A 632 -22.45 16.37 9.96
CA PHE A 632 -23.13 16.16 8.68
C PHE A 632 -24.41 15.35 8.85
N ARG A 633 -25.45 15.78 8.14
CA ARG A 633 -26.74 15.09 8.05
C ARG A 633 -26.95 14.57 6.63
N TYR A 634 -27.36 13.30 6.51
CA TYR A 634 -27.71 12.68 5.23
C TYR A 634 -29.22 12.67 5.05
N SER A 635 -29.70 12.95 3.84
CA SER A 635 -31.13 12.93 3.49
C SER A 635 -31.34 12.56 2.02
N GLY A 636 -32.59 12.29 1.65
CA GLY A 636 -33.00 12.15 0.25
C GLY A 636 -32.38 10.97 -0.50
N MET A 637 -31.96 9.89 0.19
CA MET A 637 -31.34 8.74 -0.47
C MET A 637 -32.29 8.08 -1.47
N THR A 638 -31.83 7.92 -2.72
CA THR A 638 -32.46 7.13 -3.77
C THR A 638 -31.47 6.08 -4.29
N VAL A 639 -32.02 5.01 -4.86
CA VAL A 639 -31.23 3.98 -5.56
C VAL A 639 -31.96 3.66 -6.85
N GLU A 640 -31.33 3.91 -7.96
CA GLU A 640 -31.87 3.71 -9.30
C GLU A 640 -31.12 2.58 -10.01
N ASP A 641 -31.85 1.69 -10.69
CA ASP A 641 -31.27 0.65 -11.55
C ASP A 641 -31.17 1.20 -12.99
N THR A 642 -29.96 1.41 -13.48
CA THR A 642 -29.70 1.98 -14.81
C THR A 642 -29.32 0.92 -15.86
N GLY A 643 -29.50 -0.37 -15.54
CA GLY A 643 -29.15 -1.49 -16.41
C GLY A 643 -27.86 -2.16 -15.96
N ASP A 644 -26.72 -1.53 -16.12
CA ASP A 644 -25.40 -2.12 -15.77
C ASP A 644 -24.94 -1.81 -14.34
N GLU A 645 -25.54 -0.78 -13.71
CA GLU A 645 -25.17 -0.32 -12.39
C GLU A 645 -26.37 0.15 -11.57
N TYR A 646 -26.16 0.27 -10.26
CA TYR A 646 -27.04 0.99 -9.35
C TYR A 646 -26.45 2.37 -9.08
N VAL A 647 -27.25 3.42 -9.27
CA VAL A 647 -26.88 4.81 -8.97
C VAL A 647 -27.53 5.20 -7.65
N VAL A 648 -26.69 5.47 -6.66
CA VAL A 648 -27.12 5.94 -5.34
C VAL A 648 -26.93 7.45 -5.27
N ASN A 649 -28.01 8.20 -5.05
CA ASN A 649 -27.96 9.63 -4.81
C ASN A 649 -28.41 9.94 -3.39
N LEU A 650 -27.75 10.89 -2.73
CA LEU A 650 -28.18 11.44 -1.44
C LEU A 650 -27.61 12.85 -1.24
N THR A 651 -28.23 13.60 -0.35
CA THR A 651 -27.80 14.95 0.02
C THR A 651 -27.08 14.90 1.38
N VAL A 652 -25.92 15.53 1.43
CA VAL A 652 -25.10 15.75 2.64
C VAL A 652 -25.19 17.23 3.01
N GLU A 653 -25.67 17.55 4.20
CA GLU A 653 -25.78 18.90 4.75
C GLU A 653 -24.78 19.05 5.90
N ASN A 654 -24.03 20.13 5.90
CA ASN A 654 -23.19 20.52 7.03
C ASN A 654 -24.05 21.25 8.07
N THR A 655 -24.33 20.58 9.19
CA THR A 655 -25.17 21.12 10.28
C THR A 655 -24.33 21.70 11.43
N GLY A 656 -23.01 21.65 11.33
CA GLY A 656 -22.10 22.16 12.37
C GLY A 656 -21.60 23.58 12.10
N LYS A 657 -20.46 23.93 12.71
CA LYS A 657 -19.93 25.31 12.77
C LYS A 657 -18.72 25.53 11.87
N TYR A 658 -18.04 24.48 11.41
CA TYR A 658 -16.84 24.56 10.59
C TYR A 658 -17.14 24.09 9.17
N SER A 659 -16.47 24.67 8.19
CA SER A 659 -16.44 24.08 6.84
C SER A 659 -15.71 22.75 6.86
N GLY A 660 -16.21 21.75 6.15
CA GLY A 660 -15.59 20.41 6.17
C GLY A 660 -16.01 19.54 5.00
N LYS A 661 -15.34 18.40 4.88
CA LYS A 661 -15.62 17.35 3.87
C LYS A 661 -16.15 16.11 4.57
N GLU A 662 -17.05 15.39 3.91
CA GLU A 662 -17.63 14.15 4.42
C GLU A 662 -17.34 12.97 3.46
N VAL A 663 -17.12 11.79 4.02
CA VAL A 663 -16.99 10.53 3.27
C VAL A 663 -18.31 9.75 3.38
N VAL A 664 -19.03 9.68 2.28
CA VAL A 664 -20.25 8.88 2.18
C VAL A 664 -19.88 7.46 1.78
N GLN A 665 -20.26 6.49 2.62
CA GLN A 665 -19.95 5.07 2.46
C GLN A 665 -21.24 4.30 2.19
N ILE A 666 -21.28 3.54 1.07
CA ILE A 666 -22.44 2.72 0.72
C ILE A 666 -22.09 1.25 0.93
N TYR A 667 -22.71 0.67 1.92
CA TYR A 667 -22.64 -0.76 2.19
C TYR A 667 -23.88 -1.45 1.61
N VAL A 668 -23.70 -2.70 1.18
CA VAL A 668 -24.80 -3.53 0.70
C VAL A 668 -24.90 -4.79 1.55
N LYS A 669 -26.11 -5.05 2.04
CA LYS A 669 -26.49 -6.32 2.64
C LYS A 669 -27.20 -7.17 1.58
N ALA A 670 -26.58 -8.27 1.18
CA ALA A 670 -27.15 -9.25 0.25
C ALA A 670 -28.08 -10.25 0.96
N PRO A 671 -28.90 -11.02 0.23
CA PRO A 671 -29.83 -12.01 0.81
C PRO A 671 -29.15 -13.11 1.64
N GLY A 672 -28.04 -13.68 1.15
CA GLY A 672 -27.30 -14.74 1.85
C GLY A 672 -28.08 -16.04 2.03
N LYS A 673 -28.83 -16.47 1.00
CA LYS A 673 -29.63 -17.69 1.05
C LYS A 673 -28.87 -18.89 0.49
N ASP A 674 -28.16 -18.69 -0.60
CA ASP A 674 -27.50 -19.76 -1.34
C ASP A 674 -26.02 -19.87 -0.93
N MET A 675 -25.43 -18.75 -0.49
CA MET A 675 -24.04 -18.69 0.00
C MET A 675 -23.95 -17.82 1.24
N ASP A 676 -23.05 -18.16 2.16
CA ASP A 676 -22.73 -17.29 3.31
C ASP A 676 -22.26 -15.91 2.83
N LYS A 677 -22.71 -14.86 3.52
CA LYS A 677 -22.38 -13.47 3.22
C LYS A 677 -21.98 -12.73 4.50
N ALA A 678 -21.08 -11.80 4.39
CA ALA A 678 -20.89 -10.82 5.43
C ALA A 678 -22.19 -10.02 5.64
N THR A 679 -22.46 -9.60 6.88
CA THR A 679 -23.66 -8.82 7.20
C THR A 679 -23.83 -7.60 6.29
N ARG A 680 -22.70 -7.00 5.90
CA ARG A 680 -22.63 -5.89 4.92
C ARG A 680 -21.25 -5.79 4.33
N GLU A 681 -21.17 -5.28 3.12
CA GLU A 681 -19.91 -5.06 2.41
C GLU A 681 -19.92 -3.69 1.75
N LEU A 682 -18.80 -2.98 1.82
CA LEU A 682 -18.59 -1.73 1.09
C LEU A 682 -18.69 -1.99 -0.42
N LYS A 683 -19.60 -1.29 -1.10
CA LYS A 683 -19.79 -1.42 -2.55
C LYS A 683 -19.65 -0.09 -3.28
N GLY A 684 -19.59 1.03 -2.56
CA GLY A 684 -19.35 2.34 -3.13
C GLY A 684 -19.00 3.37 -2.06
N PHE A 685 -18.28 4.39 -2.45
CA PHE A 685 -17.99 5.54 -1.59
C PHE A 685 -17.68 6.78 -2.44
N THR A 686 -17.81 7.95 -1.83
CA THR A 686 -17.37 9.22 -2.40
C THR A 686 -17.04 10.19 -1.28
N LYS A 687 -16.14 11.12 -1.54
CA LYS A 687 -15.82 12.24 -0.66
C LYS A 687 -16.43 13.52 -1.23
N THR A 688 -17.11 14.30 -0.40
CA THR A 688 -17.66 15.59 -0.82
C THR A 688 -16.55 16.62 -1.07
N GLY A 689 -16.88 17.69 -1.78
CA GLY A 689 -16.15 18.93 -1.67
C GLY A 689 -16.27 19.53 -0.25
N THR A 690 -15.62 20.67 -0.01
CA THR A 690 -15.79 21.41 1.23
C THR A 690 -17.17 22.02 1.30
N ILE A 691 -17.98 21.62 2.30
CA ILE A 691 -19.32 22.10 2.54
C ILE A 691 -19.28 23.12 3.70
N ALA A 692 -19.68 24.37 3.43
CA ALA A 692 -19.75 25.40 4.46
C ALA A 692 -20.93 25.14 5.44
N PRO A 693 -20.90 25.68 6.66
CA PRO A 693 -22.01 25.59 7.62
C PRO A 693 -23.36 25.97 7.00
N GLY A 694 -24.38 25.13 7.19
CA GLY A 694 -25.71 25.30 6.64
C GLY A 694 -25.87 25.04 5.14
N GLN A 695 -24.78 24.70 4.44
CA GLN A 695 -24.83 24.35 3.02
C GLN A 695 -24.93 22.83 2.82
N SER A 696 -25.35 22.44 1.63
CA SER A 696 -25.53 21.03 1.26
C SER A 696 -24.88 20.72 -0.08
N GLN A 697 -24.52 19.46 -0.25
CA GLN A 697 -24.06 18.89 -1.53
C GLN A 697 -24.79 17.59 -1.79
N THR A 698 -25.34 17.41 -2.99
CA THR A 698 -25.82 16.11 -3.46
C THR A 698 -24.67 15.34 -4.04
N VAL A 699 -24.53 14.07 -3.68
CA VAL A 699 -23.52 13.14 -4.18
C VAL A 699 -24.16 11.99 -4.93
N GLU A 700 -23.49 11.55 -5.96
CA GLU A 700 -23.82 10.37 -6.77
C GLU A 700 -22.76 9.31 -6.59
N ILE A 701 -23.17 8.07 -6.33
CA ILE A 701 -22.28 6.93 -6.16
C ILE A 701 -22.74 5.80 -7.08
N ARG A 702 -21.93 5.45 -8.04
CA ARG A 702 -22.18 4.38 -9.02
C ARG A 702 -21.64 3.06 -8.51
N ILE A 703 -22.48 2.04 -8.53
CA ILE A 703 -22.18 0.68 -8.07
C ILE A 703 -22.45 -0.30 -9.22
N PRO A 704 -21.41 -0.68 -9.97
CA PRO A 704 -21.54 -1.69 -11.02
C PRO A 704 -22.13 -2.99 -10.47
N LYS A 705 -23.12 -3.55 -11.17
CA LYS A 705 -23.81 -4.78 -10.74
C LYS A 705 -22.88 -5.96 -10.43
N PRO A 706 -21.78 -6.18 -11.17
CA PRO A 706 -20.82 -7.23 -10.84
C PRO A 706 -20.18 -7.12 -9.44
N LEU A 707 -20.17 -5.92 -8.81
CA LEU A 707 -19.70 -5.77 -7.45
C LEU A 707 -20.62 -6.41 -6.39
N LEU A 708 -21.86 -6.73 -6.72
CA LEU A 708 -22.81 -7.39 -5.83
C LEU A 708 -22.69 -8.91 -5.83
N ALA A 709 -21.96 -9.48 -6.80
CA ALA A 709 -21.75 -10.90 -6.93
C ALA A 709 -20.76 -11.43 -5.87
N SER A 710 -20.94 -12.70 -5.51
CA SER A 710 -19.98 -13.48 -4.73
C SER A 710 -19.44 -14.64 -5.57
N TYR A 711 -18.25 -15.10 -5.25
CA TYR A 711 -17.62 -16.17 -6.00
C TYR A 711 -18.11 -17.56 -5.54
N ASP A 712 -18.66 -18.31 -6.48
CA ASP A 712 -19.10 -19.69 -6.28
C ASP A 712 -17.95 -20.63 -6.68
N GLU A 713 -17.29 -21.23 -5.68
CA GLU A 713 -16.14 -22.13 -5.90
C GLU A 713 -16.55 -23.44 -6.58
N GLN A 714 -17.79 -23.90 -6.37
CA GLN A 714 -18.25 -25.17 -6.94
C GLN A 714 -18.47 -25.05 -8.45
N ARG A 715 -19.03 -23.91 -8.88
CA ARG A 715 -19.32 -23.62 -10.28
C ARG A 715 -18.24 -22.82 -10.99
N SER A 716 -17.22 -22.35 -10.27
CA SER A 716 -16.15 -21.48 -10.75
C SER A 716 -16.71 -20.24 -11.46
N GLY A 717 -17.27 -19.32 -10.70
CA GLY A 717 -17.81 -18.08 -11.27
C GLY A 717 -18.48 -17.16 -10.26
N TRP A 718 -18.82 -15.98 -10.73
CA TRP A 718 -19.47 -14.94 -9.95
C TRP A 718 -20.99 -15.07 -9.98
N ALA A 719 -21.62 -15.17 -8.83
CA ALA A 719 -23.07 -15.38 -8.69
C ALA A 719 -23.72 -14.23 -7.93
N THR A 720 -24.81 -13.69 -8.48
CA THR A 720 -25.70 -12.78 -7.78
C THR A 720 -27.02 -13.50 -7.49
N GLU A 721 -27.40 -13.59 -6.21
CA GLU A 721 -28.63 -14.24 -5.80
C GLU A 721 -29.86 -13.37 -6.10
N LYS A 722 -30.99 -13.99 -6.44
CA LYS A 722 -32.28 -13.28 -6.42
C LYS A 722 -32.71 -12.96 -4.99
N GLY A 723 -33.29 -11.79 -4.76
CA GLY A 723 -33.76 -11.44 -3.43
C GLY A 723 -33.75 -9.95 -3.15
N THR A 724 -33.86 -9.61 -1.87
CA THR A 724 -33.87 -8.20 -1.42
C THR A 724 -32.47 -7.82 -0.96
N TYR A 725 -31.89 -6.83 -1.62
CA TYR A 725 -30.63 -6.19 -1.26
C TYR A 725 -30.93 -4.87 -0.52
N SER A 726 -30.18 -4.61 0.55
CA SER A 726 -30.31 -3.35 1.28
C SER A 726 -29.07 -2.50 1.04
N PHE A 727 -29.24 -1.38 0.36
CA PHE A 727 -28.22 -0.35 0.16
C PHE A 727 -28.25 0.58 1.38
N ILE A 728 -27.14 0.74 2.05
CA ILE A 728 -27.02 1.40 3.35
C ILE A 728 -25.99 2.51 3.23
N ALA A 729 -26.43 3.77 3.30
CA ALA A 729 -25.53 4.90 3.48
C ALA A 729 -25.14 4.98 4.97
N ALA A 730 -23.85 5.00 5.26
CA ALA A 730 -23.32 4.93 6.61
C ALA A 730 -22.14 5.90 6.81
N LYS A 731 -21.89 6.27 8.07
CA LYS A 731 -20.70 7.04 8.48
C LYS A 731 -19.45 6.14 8.65
N ASN A 732 -19.65 4.87 8.92
CA ASN A 732 -18.65 3.82 9.05
C ASN A 732 -19.36 2.46 9.00
N ALA A 733 -18.62 1.36 9.05
CA ALA A 733 -19.15 0.01 8.94
C ALA A 733 -20.20 -0.35 10.01
N GLU A 734 -20.22 0.33 11.16
CA GLU A 734 -21.14 0.04 12.27
C GLU A 734 -22.26 1.08 12.43
N THR A 735 -22.16 2.26 11.80
CA THR A 735 -23.08 3.38 11.99
C THR A 735 -23.91 3.66 10.72
N PRO A 736 -24.96 2.89 10.45
CA PRO A 736 -25.89 3.15 9.34
C PRO A 736 -26.71 4.43 9.59
N VAL A 737 -26.96 5.20 8.51
CA VAL A 737 -27.74 6.44 8.56
C VAL A 737 -29.02 6.33 7.74
N LEU A 738 -28.92 5.90 6.49
CA LEU A 738 -30.05 5.72 5.58
C LEU A 738 -29.99 4.34 4.93
N ALA A 739 -31.15 3.81 4.55
CA ALA A 739 -31.19 2.54 3.81
C ALA A 739 -32.34 2.54 2.78
N ARG A 740 -32.07 1.84 1.66
CA ARG A 740 -33.05 1.56 0.60
C ARG A 740 -32.98 0.09 0.22
N LYS A 741 -34.12 -0.54 0.06
CA LYS A 741 -34.26 -1.94 -0.34
C LYS A 741 -34.57 -2.03 -1.83
N ILE A 742 -33.78 -2.80 -2.54
CA ILE A 742 -33.96 -3.11 -3.96
C ILE A 742 -34.17 -4.62 -4.11
N ARG A 743 -35.15 -5.00 -4.91
CA ARG A 743 -35.42 -6.42 -5.19
C ARG A 743 -34.79 -6.79 -6.53
N ILE A 744 -33.77 -7.64 -6.48
CA ILE A 744 -33.22 -8.30 -7.66
C ILE A 744 -34.12 -9.50 -7.97
N LYS A 745 -34.75 -9.49 -9.15
CA LYS A 745 -35.75 -10.50 -9.53
C LYS A 745 -35.11 -11.81 -9.98
N ASP A 746 -34.01 -11.72 -10.74
CA ASP A 746 -33.36 -12.84 -11.38
C ASP A 746 -31.93 -13.00 -10.84
N ALA A 747 -31.55 -14.23 -10.57
CA ALA A 747 -30.15 -14.56 -10.25
C ALA A 747 -29.31 -14.45 -11.52
N SER A 748 -28.06 -14.06 -11.37
CA SER A 748 -27.10 -14.06 -12.48
C SER A 748 -25.86 -14.88 -12.13
N PHE A 749 -25.21 -15.41 -13.17
CA PHE A 749 -23.96 -16.16 -13.03
C PHE A 749 -23.03 -15.82 -14.19
N THR A 750 -21.79 -15.45 -13.87
CA THR A 750 -20.72 -15.18 -14.82
C THR A 750 -19.61 -16.20 -14.59
N PRO A 751 -19.38 -17.14 -15.51
CA PRO A 751 -18.34 -18.15 -15.35
C PRO A 751 -16.95 -17.53 -15.44
N THR A 752 -16.00 -18.17 -14.74
CA THR A 752 -14.55 -17.91 -14.84
C THR A 752 -13.83 -19.21 -15.13
N GLY A 753 -12.53 -19.14 -15.39
CA GLY A 753 -11.70 -20.34 -15.40
C GLY A 753 -11.66 -21.01 -14.03
N SER A 754 -11.53 -22.33 -14.03
CA SER A 754 -11.43 -23.14 -12.82
C SER A 754 -9.97 -23.17 -12.33
N TYR A 755 -9.45 -22.01 -11.99
CA TYR A 755 -8.09 -21.80 -11.53
C TYR A 755 -7.98 -21.81 -10.02
N LEU A 756 -6.76 -22.05 -9.51
CA LEU A 756 -6.39 -21.94 -8.08
C LEU A 756 -7.09 -22.98 -7.18
N ARG A 757 -7.48 -24.12 -7.73
CA ARG A 757 -8.02 -25.22 -6.92
C ARG A 757 -6.97 -25.65 -5.89
N ALA A 758 -7.28 -25.40 -4.62
CA ALA A 758 -6.50 -25.92 -3.50
C ALA A 758 -6.97 -27.33 -3.17
N GLU A 759 -6.05 -28.16 -2.64
CA GLU A 759 -6.46 -29.30 -1.83
C GLU A 759 -7.44 -28.81 -0.75
N PRO A 760 -8.46 -29.58 -0.35
CA PRO A 760 -9.44 -29.12 0.62
C PRO A 760 -8.74 -28.68 1.89
N LEU A 761 -8.73 -27.37 2.13
CA LEU A 761 -8.32 -26.82 3.42
C LEU A 761 -9.39 -27.19 4.44
N PHE A 762 -9.01 -27.81 5.53
CA PHE A 762 -9.91 -28.00 6.68
C PHE A 762 -10.22 -26.62 7.26
N ILE A 763 -11.32 -26.03 6.80
CA ILE A 763 -11.92 -24.87 7.45
C ILE A 763 -12.70 -25.41 8.63
N GLU A 764 -12.22 -25.23 9.84
CA GLU A 764 -13.06 -25.39 11.03
C GLU A 764 -14.15 -24.32 10.99
N ARG A 765 -15.40 -24.76 10.86
CA ARG A 765 -16.60 -23.92 10.82
C ARG A 765 -16.98 -23.42 12.21
#